data_c6f33881b5e833ff35fd049d99fd85fb
#
_entry.id   c6f33881b5e833ff35fd049d99fd85fb
#
_cell.length_a   1.000
_cell.length_b   1.000
_cell.length_c   1.000
_cell.angle_alpha   90.00
_cell.angle_beta   90.00
_cell.angle_gamma   90.00
#
_symmetry.space_group_name_H-M   'P 1'
#
loop_
_entity.id
_entity.type
_entity.pdbx_description
1 polymer ?
#
loop_
_entity_poly.entity_id
_entity_poly.type
_entity_poly.pdbx_seq_one_letter_code
_entity_poly.pdbx_strand_id
1 'polypeptide(L)'
;MNILKKIVVIVVASCAITTPLLAQNNLDSLQHLPEVVITEKYTDREIRSSAPMQVLSQKSIRNLNVLQLSDAVKHFSGVTVKDYGGIGGLKTVSVRSLGANHTAVNYNGFTINDVQTGQIDVGRFSLDNVDIISLNSGQSDNIFQPARLFASASVLNIQTIAPRFDDDQKINGRASLKVGSFGMFNPSVFTNLKLNEKLSASLSGEWLSANGKYPYILHYGEAGKDSSSVEKRENTDVQNLRLEGALFADFSNKSSGNLRAYYYQSERGLPGATIFYNTSDFSKQRLWDKTFFAQAHYRNDISDRWNFQANAKYNHGYVHYLDPTFLNAEGKLEDTFRQNEIYGSGSVLFRAFENLSFSASTDVAVNNMSANLPDFVYPTRYTLLTSIAAKYVTNQLLATASLLYTQTSEQVKWGTAADNQRRVSPYTSITFQPFETIDFRLRVFYKNIFRLPTFNDLYYSHVGKRSLKPEDTHQFNIGFTYSISIGEWLPLLTITTDAYHNKIKNKIVAYPNRNTFEWSMMNLGSVDINGVDIALESAFELSPKVKLLTGSSFTFQDSKNMTNPDSPAYKHQLPYAPRFSGSGRAAVETPWINAAYSLLWSGTRYTSTQNMPDNRLSGYADHSISLSKSTCIKQNKVVLSFEALNLCNKNYEIVRNFPMPGRSFRGTISIDF
;
A
#
# COMPACT_ATOMS: atom_id res chain seq x y z
N MET A 1 1.09 -37.50 21.29
CA MET A 1 2.48 -37.69 20.80
C MET A 1 2.57 -38.66 19.60
N ASN A 2 1.47 -39.19 19.07
CA ASN A 2 1.46 -40.14 17.93
C ASN A 2 0.94 -39.59 16.59
N ILE A 3 0.46 -38.35 16.55
CA ILE A 3 -0.03 -37.70 15.30
C ILE A 3 1.09 -36.90 14.62
N LEU A 4 2.00 -36.31 15.41
CA LEU A 4 3.14 -35.56 14.85
C LEU A 4 4.19 -36.45 14.14
N LYS A 5 4.33 -37.72 14.57
CA LYS A 5 5.23 -38.68 13.92
C LYS A 5 4.72 -39.20 12.57
N LYS A 6 3.42 -39.18 12.32
CA LYS A 6 2.85 -39.60 11.04
C LYS A 6 2.92 -38.51 9.96
N ILE A 7 2.93 -37.25 10.35
CA ILE A 7 3.07 -36.11 9.42
C ILE A 7 4.51 -35.98 8.93
N VAL A 8 5.50 -36.22 9.76
CA VAL A 8 6.92 -36.16 9.39
C VAL A 8 7.34 -37.29 8.43
N VAL A 9 6.70 -38.47 8.51
CA VAL A 9 7.01 -39.60 7.62
C VAL A 9 6.39 -39.42 6.23
N ILE A 10 5.30 -38.69 6.07
CA ILE A 10 4.68 -38.41 4.76
C ILE A 10 5.47 -37.34 3.99
N VAL A 11 6.16 -36.43 4.66
CA VAL A 11 6.97 -35.38 4.01
C VAL A 11 8.31 -35.89 3.49
N VAL A 12 8.82 -37.00 4.05
CA VAL A 12 10.14 -37.59 3.65
C VAL A 12 10.04 -38.62 2.51
N ALA A 13 8.83 -39.12 2.21
CA ALA A 13 8.65 -40.19 1.21
C ALA A 13 8.36 -39.71 -0.22
N SER A 14 8.25 -38.38 -0.48
CA SER A 14 7.89 -37.81 -1.79
C SER A 14 9.06 -37.28 -2.61
N CYS A 15 10.32 -37.59 -2.24
CA CYS A 15 11.51 -37.09 -2.94
C CYS A 15 12.12 -38.16 -3.87
N ALA A 16 11.42 -38.58 -4.90
CA ALA A 16 12.05 -39.21 -6.06
C ALA A 16 11.08 -39.25 -7.23
N ILE A 17 11.41 -38.50 -8.23
CA ILE A 17 11.20 -38.62 -9.68
C ILE A 17 10.89 -37.24 -10.27
N THR A 18 11.89 -36.59 -10.84
CA THR A 18 11.69 -35.43 -11.73
C THR A 18 12.64 -35.49 -12.92
N THR A 19 12.10 -35.33 -14.10
CA THR A 19 12.84 -35.08 -15.34
C THR A 19 13.09 -33.57 -15.48
N PRO A 20 14.26 -33.11 -15.95
CA PRO A 20 14.56 -31.68 -16.03
C PRO A 20 13.96 -31.04 -17.29
N LEU A 21 13.20 -29.98 -17.14
CA LEU A 21 12.88 -29.02 -18.20
C LEU A 21 13.87 -27.87 -18.15
N LEU A 22 14.64 -27.72 -19.21
CA LEU A 22 15.57 -26.60 -19.41
C LEU A 22 14.80 -25.32 -19.66
N ALA A 23 14.83 -24.39 -18.71
CA ALA A 23 14.32 -23.05 -18.86
C ALA A 23 15.44 -22.08 -19.25
N GLN A 24 15.35 -21.53 -20.43
CA GLN A 24 16.27 -20.54 -20.96
C GLN A 24 16.01 -19.15 -20.36
N ASN A 25 17.06 -18.53 -19.81
CA ASN A 25 17.03 -17.20 -19.21
C ASN A 25 16.97 -16.09 -20.25
N ASN A 26 15.93 -15.26 -20.15
CA ASN A 26 15.94 -13.87 -20.65
C ASN A 26 15.24 -12.96 -19.63
N LEU A 27 16.02 -12.52 -18.66
CA LEU A 27 15.57 -11.75 -17.51
C LEU A 27 15.88 -10.26 -17.66
N ASP A 28 15.34 -9.51 -18.59
CA ASP A 28 15.39 -8.04 -18.47
C ASP A 28 14.75 -7.25 -19.63
N SER A 29 13.95 -7.88 -20.48
CA SER A 29 13.14 -7.10 -21.44
C SER A 29 11.68 -7.10 -21.00
N LEU A 30 11.17 -5.92 -20.66
CA LEU A 30 9.73 -5.69 -20.60
C LEU A 30 9.17 -5.70 -22.04
N GLN A 31 9.15 -6.88 -22.67
CA GLN A 31 8.36 -7.09 -23.86
C GLN A 31 6.90 -7.33 -23.46
N HIS A 32 5.98 -6.78 -24.24
CA HIS A 32 4.56 -6.96 -24.11
C HIS A 32 4.21 -8.46 -24.19
N LEU A 33 3.73 -9.03 -23.10
CA LEU A 33 3.39 -10.44 -22.99
C LEU A 33 1.89 -10.57 -22.64
N PRO A 34 1.18 -11.61 -23.11
CA PRO A 34 -0.22 -11.86 -22.74
C PRO A 34 -0.44 -11.94 -21.23
N GLU A 35 -1.66 -11.69 -20.76
CA GLU A 35 -2.02 -11.61 -19.33
C GLU A 35 -1.53 -12.81 -18.50
N VAL A 36 -1.53 -14.02 -19.06
CA VAL A 36 -1.03 -15.24 -18.40
C VAL A 36 0.49 -15.15 -18.16
N VAL A 37 1.25 -14.69 -19.15
CA VAL A 37 2.72 -14.59 -19.06
C VAL A 37 3.16 -13.49 -18.10
N ILE A 38 2.35 -12.44 -17.91
CA ILE A 38 2.63 -11.40 -16.91
C ILE A 38 2.43 -11.94 -15.51
N THR A 39 1.36 -12.67 -15.26
CA THR A 39 1.09 -13.26 -13.94
C THR A 39 2.19 -14.27 -13.56
N GLU A 40 2.62 -15.11 -14.47
CA GLU A 40 3.76 -16.03 -14.26
C GLU A 40 5.05 -15.27 -13.99
N LYS A 41 5.34 -14.20 -14.72
CA LYS A 41 6.55 -13.39 -14.55
C LYS A 41 6.60 -12.67 -13.18
N TYR A 42 5.45 -12.26 -12.66
CA TYR A 42 5.38 -11.62 -11.32
C TYR A 42 5.44 -12.65 -10.20
N THR A 43 4.83 -13.82 -10.37
CA THR A 43 4.96 -14.94 -9.42
C THR A 43 6.43 -15.38 -9.33
N ASP A 44 7.13 -15.48 -10.44
CA ASP A 44 8.56 -15.79 -10.49
C ASP A 44 9.41 -14.70 -9.80
N ARG A 45 9.08 -13.43 -9.99
CA ARG A 45 9.73 -12.32 -9.28
C ARG A 45 9.48 -12.36 -7.78
N GLU A 46 8.25 -12.65 -7.33
CA GLU A 46 7.90 -12.79 -5.93
C GLU A 46 8.72 -13.90 -5.27
N ILE A 47 8.80 -15.05 -5.92
CA ILE A 47 9.56 -16.22 -5.44
C ILE A 47 11.06 -15.91 -5.36
N ARG A 48 11.63 -15.23 -6.36
CA ARG A 48 13.07 -14.97 -6.49
C ARG A 48 13.54 -13.69 -5.77
N SER A 49 12.64 -12.89 -5.24
CA SER A 49 12.99 -11.62 -4.62
C SER A 49 13.93 -11.77 -3.43
N SER A 50 14.88 -10.85 -3.31
CA SER A 50 15.84 -10.79 -2.19
C SER A 50 15.26 -10.15 -0.93
N ALA A 51 14.07 -9.56 -1.01
CA ALA A 51 13.28 -9.06 0.11
C ALA A 51 11.85 -9.56 -0.02
N PRO A 52 11.08 -9.67 1.07
CA PRO A 52 9.68 -10.11 1.01
C PRO A 52 8.87 -9.25 0.03
N MET A 53 8.32 -9.87 -0.98
CA MET A 53 7.46 -9.24 -1.98
C MET A 53 6.14 -10.00 -2.02
N GLN A 54 5.02 -9.27 -2.04
CA GLN A 54 3.68 -9.80 -2.18
C GLN A 54 3.00 -9.12 -3.35
N VAL A 55 2.25 -9.86 -4.16
CA VAL A 55 1.68 -9.37 -5.42
C VAL A 55 0.20 -9.70 -5.53
N LEU A 56 -0.61 -8.76 -5.97
CA LEU A 56 -1.98 -8.95 -6.41
C LEU A 56 -2.08 -8.56 -7.89
N SER A 57 -2.32 -9.53 -8.75
CA SER A 57 -2.62 -9.30 -10.17
C SER A 57 -4.04 -8.74 -10.34
N GLN A 58 -4.34 -8.18 -11.51
CA GLN A 58 -5.68 -7.72 -11.86
C GLN A 58 -6.74 -8.81 -11.63
N LYS A 59 -6.42 -10.05 -11.97
CA LYS A 59 -7.30 -11.21 -11.75
C LYS A 59 -7.55 -11.46 -10.26
N SER A 60 -6.50 -11.43 -9.43
CA SER A 60 -6.62 -11.56 -7.97
C SER A 60 -7.45 -10.43 -7.37
N ILE A 61 -7.24 -9.18 -7.82
CA ILE A 61 -8.00 -8.01 -7.36
C ILE A 61 -9.50 -8.18 -7.65
N ARG A 62 -9.86 -8.66 -8.86
CA ARG A 62 -11.25 -8.92 -9.22
C ARG A 62 -11.91 -10.00 -8.37
N ASN A 63 -11.15 -11.00 -7.92
CA ASN A 63 -11.64 -12.08 -7.07
C ASN A 63 -11.74 -11.71 -5.58
N LEU A 64 -11.13 -10.59 -5.16
CA LEU A 64 -11.08 -10.16 -3.75
C LEU A 64 -12.29 -9.36 -3.28
N ASN A 65 -13.20 -8.94 -4.15
CA ASN A 65 -14.37 -8.13 -3.81
C ASN A 65 -14.03 -6.78 -3.17
N VAL A 66 -13.07 -6.11 -3.73
CA VAL A 66 -12.53 -4.86 -3.20
C VAL A 66 -12.99 -3.66 -4.01
N LEU A 67 -13.35 -2.58 -3.32
CA LEU A 67 -13.74 -1.31 -3.94
C LEU A 67 -12.53 -0.38 -4.13
N GLN A 68 -11.66 -0.35 -3.16
CA GLN A 68 -10.55 0.59 -3.06
C GLN A 68 -9.22 -0.15 -2.83
N LEU A 69 -8.13 0.51 -3.15
CA LEU A 69 -6.79 -0.02 -2.93
C LEU A 69 -6.55 -0.45 -1.47
N SER A 70 -7.08 0.33 -0.51
CA SER A 70 -7.02 0.00 0.92
C SER A 70 -7.59 -1.38 1.26
N ASP A 71 -8.64 -1.81 0.55
CA ASP A 71 -9.27 -3.10 0.81
C ASP A 71 -8.40 -4.24 0.26
N ALA A 72 -7.79 -4.03 -0.92
CA ALA A 72 -6.88 -5.00 -1.52
C ALA A 72 -5.64 -5.25 -0.64
N VAL A 73 -5.01 -4.20 -0.14
CA VAL A 73 -3.76 -4.31 0.63
C VAL A 73 -3.94 -4.90 2.03
N LYS A 74 -5.17 -4.94 2.57
CA LYS A 74 -5.50 -5.66 3.83
C LYS A 74 -5.23 -7.17 3.75
N HIS A 75 -5.13 -7.72 2.55
CA HIS A 75 -4.83 -9.14 2.32
C HIS A 75 -3.34 -9.48 2.36
N PHE A 76 -2.46 -8.48 2.33
CA PHE A 76 -1.02 -8.69 2.49
C PHE A 76 -0.64 -8.98 3.95
N SER A 77 0.29 -9.90 4.16
CA SER A 77 0.86 -10.14 5.49
C SER A 77 1.67 -8.92 5.96
N GLY A 78 1.71 -8.69 7.26
CA GLY A 78 2.41 -7.55 7.85
C GLY A 78 1.72 -6.20 7.67
N VAL A 79 0.57 -6.14 6.99
CA VAL A 79 -0.14 -4.90 6.69
C VAL A 79 -1.23 -4.60 7.71
N THR A 80 -1.26 -3.36 8.16
CA THR A 80 -2.35 -2.79 8.95
C THR A 80 -2.85 -1.53 8.28
N VAL A 81 -4.16 -1.44 8.03
CA VAL A 81 -4.81 -0.25 7.48
C VAL A 81 -5.54 0.45 8.61
N LYS A 82 -5.19 1.72 8.88
CA LYS A 82 -6.05 2.60 9.68
C LYS A 82 -7.19 3.08 8.80
N ASP A 83 -8.41 2.83 9.24
CA ASP A 83 -9.64 3.14 8.50
C ASP A 83 -10.60 3.85 9.47
N TYR A 84 -11.01 5.06 9.11
CA TYR A 84 -11.90 5.87 9.94
C TYR A 84 -13.38 5.63 9.63
N GLY A 85 -13.68 4.54 8.95
CA GLY A 85 -15.02 4.02 8.69
C GLY A 85 -15.67 4.57 7.42
N GLY A 86 -16.51 3.73 6.82
CA GLY A 86 -17.30 4.07 5.66
C GLY A 86 -16.52 4.16 4.33
N ILE A 87 -17.24 4.53 3.28
CA ILE A 87 -16.68 4.65 1.91
C ILE A 87 -15.75 5.86 1.83
N GLY A 88 -16.09 6.98 2.50
CA GLY A 88 -15.34 8.25 2.48
C GLY A 88 -14.26 8.37 3.55
N GLY A 89 -14.09 7.39 4.45
CA GLY A 89 -13.10 7.43 5.52
C GLY A 89 -11.67 7.54 5.00
N LEU A 90 -10.83 8.28 5.74
CA LEU A 90 -9.38 8.34 5.48
C LEU A 90 -8.76 6.95 5.72
N LYS A 91 -7.88 6.51 4.81
CA LYS A 91 -7.25 5.17 4.88
C LYS A 91 -5.76 5.24 4.66
N THR A 92 -4.98 4.85 5.67
CA THR A 92 -3.52 4.84 5.61
C THR A 92 -2.95 3.45 5.87
N VAL A 93 -1.85 3.11 5.19
CA VAL A 93 -1.21 1.79 5.24
C VAL A 93 0.04 1.84 6.09
N SER A 94 0.14 0.95 7.05
CA SER A 94 1.33 0.70 7.86
C SER A 94 1.80 -0.73 7.65
N VAL A 95 3.10 -0.93 7.42
CA VAL A 95 3.70 -2.24 7.26
C VAL A 95 4.53 -2.56 8.50
N ARG A 96 4.34 -3.75 9.08
CA ARG A 96 5.09 -4.26 10.24
C ARG A 96 5.13 -3.26 11.40
N SER A 97 4.01 -2.58 11.67
CA SER A 97 3.85 -1.55 12.74
C SER A 97 4.85 -0.39 12.72
N LEU A 98 5.60 -0.17 11.63
CA LEU A 98 6.53 0.96 11.51
C LEU A 98 5.79 2.31 11.43
N GLY A 99 4.55 2.30 11.00
CA GLY A 99 3.72 3.49 10.77
C GLY A 99 3.61 3.85 9.29
N ALA A 100 2.54 4.57 8.93
CA ALA A 100 2.26 4.90 7.53
C ALA A 100 3.35 5.77 6.88
N ASN A 101 4.05 6.58 7.66
CA ASN A 101 5.14 7.44 7.18
C ASN A 101 6.40 6.66 6.74
N HIS A 102 6.49 5.36 7.04
CA HIS A 102 7.57 4.48 6.60
C HIS A 102 7.23 3.66 5.36
N THR A 103 5.99 3.78 4.87
CA THR A 103 5.51 3.08 3.67
C THR A 103 5.36 4.07 2.51
N ALA A 104 6.23 3.97 1.52
CA ALA A 104 6.09 4.75 0.30
C ALA A 104 4.97 4.17 -0.58
N VAL A 105 4.17 5.02 -1.16
CA VAL A 105 3.22 4.66 -2.22
C VAL A 105 3.83 5.08 -3.56
N ASN A 106 4.08 4.11 -4.40
CA ASN A 106 4.66 4.29 -5.73
C ASN A 106 3.58 4.06 -6.79
N TYR A 107 3.34 5.05 -7.63
CA TYR A 107 2.36 4.99 -8.71
C TYR A 107 3.07 5.08 -10.06
N ASN A 108 3.08 3.96 -10.79
CA ASN A 108 3.76 3.83 -12.10
C ASN A 108 5.23 4.30 -12.09
N GLY A 109 6.00 3.89 -11.07
CA GLY A 109 7.42 4.23 -10.95
C GLY A 109 7.73 5.52 -10.19
N PHE A 110 6.71 6.31 -9.81
CA PHE A 110 6.88 7.56 -9.08
C PHE A 110 6.33 7.48 -7.67
N THR A 111 7.13 7.85 -6.69
CA THR A 111 6.66 7.98 -5.32
C THR A 111 5.70 9.16 -5.20
N ILE A 112 4.50 8.90 -4.71
CA ILE A 112 3.55 9.94 -4.31
C ILE A 112 3.99 10.46 -2.95
N ASN A 113 4.10 11.76 -2.82
CA ASN A 113 4.60 12.42 -1.62
C ASN A 113 3.55 13.36 -1.03
N ASP A 114 3.45 13.38 0.28
CA ASP A 114 2.71 14.35 1.07
C ASP A 114 3.67 14.92 2.13
N VAL A 115 4.16 16.14 1.90
CA VAL A 115 5.12 16.75 2.82
C VAL A 115 4.47 17.32 4.07
N GLN A 116 3.15 17.53 4.03
CA GLN A 116 2.36 18.01 5.16
C GLN A 116 2.28 16.96 6.27
N THR A 117 1.79 15.76 5.94
CA THR A 117 1.49 14.70 6.91
C THR A 117 2.44 13.49 6.80
N GLY A 118 3.10 13.32 5.65
CA GLY A 118 3.92 12.15 5.33
C GLY A 118 3.12 10.88 5.06
N GLN A 119 1.78 10.95 5.07
CA GLN A 119 0.90 9.80 4.92
C GLN A 119 0.05 9.96 3.66
N ILE A 120 -0.13 8.88 2.93
CA ILE A 120 -0.95 8.87 1.72
C ILE A 120 -2.28 8.19 2.02
N ASP A 121 -3.38 8.89 1.71
CA ASP A 121 -4.71 8.28 1.65
C ASP A 121 -4.76 7.34 0.44
N VAL A 122 -4.67 6.04 0.68
CA VAL A 122 -4.70 5.04 -0.39
C VAL A 122 -6.10 4.85 -0.99
N GLY A 123 -7.14 5.40 -0.37
CA GLY A 123 -8.50 5.43 -0.90
C GLY A 123 -8.67 6.32 -2.15
N ARG A 124 -7.68 7.17 -2.46
CA ARG A 124 -7.70 8.04 -3.64
C ARG A 124 -7.40 7.33 -4.97
N PHE A 125 -6.86 6.10 -4.97
CA PHE A 125 -6.52 5.39 -6.18
C PHE A 125 -7.64 4.45 -6.60
N SER A 126 -8.00 4.50 -7.90
CA SER A 126 -8.95 3.56 -8.50
C SER A 126 -8.31 2.18 -8.67
N LEU A 127 -9.12 1.13 -8.60
CA LEU A 127 -8.71 -0.23 -8.96
C LEU A 127 -9.08 -0.62 -10.39
N ASP A 128 -9.92 0.16 -11.06
CA ASP A 128 -10.48 -0.21 -12.37
C ASP A 128 -9.47 -0.17 -13.51
N ASN A 129 -8.43 0.67 -13.38
CA ASN A 129 -7.31 0.76 -14.31
C ASN A 129 -6.00 0.16 -13.78
N VAL A 130 -6.04 -0.57 -12.64
CA VAL A 130 -4.85 -1.18 -12.05
C VAL A 130 -4.62 -2.58 -12.62
N ASP A 131 -3.38 -2.83 -13.05
CA ASP A 131 -2.89 -4.14 -13.48
C ASP A 131 -2.32 -4.94 -12.31
N ILE A 132 -1.46 -4.30 -11.50
CA ILE A 132 -0.74 -4.96 -10.43
C ILE A 132 -0.62 -4.06 -9.23
N ILE A 133 -0.82 -4.65 -8.04
CA ILE A 133 -0.44 -4.09 -6.75
C ILE A 133 0.64 -4.98 -6.18
N SER A 134 1.79 -4.41 -5.80
CA SER A 134 2.80 -5.17 -5.08
C SER A 134 3.29 -4.42 -3.85
N LEU A 135 3.63 -5.18 -2.82
CA LEU A 135 4.22 -4.67 -1.59
C LEU A 135 5.60 -5.28 -1.40
N ASN A 136 6.61 -4.45 -1.37
CA ASN A 136 7.97 -4.85 -1.00
C ASN A 136 8.21 -4.42 0.45
N SER A 137 8.54 -5.39 1.33
CA SER A 137 8.99 -5.13 2.69
C SER A 137 10.52 -5.16 2.71
N GLY A 138 11.16 -4.00 2.90
CA GLY A 138 12.60 -3.83 2.71
C GLY A 138 12.91 -3.11 1.39
N GLN A 139 13.86 -3.61 0.62
CA GLN A 139 14.29 -3.04 -0.65
C GLN A 139 14.06 -4.03 -1.78
N SER A 140 13.47 -3.57 -2.88
CA SER A 140 13.40 -4.36 -4.12
C SER A 140 14.81 -4.67 -4.64
N ASP A 141 14.98 -5.84 -5.23
CA ASP A 141 16.21 -6.25 -5.93
C ASP A 141 16.40 -5.56 -7.29
N ASN A 142 15.42 -4.74 -7.73
CA ASN A 142 15.61 -3.85 -8.86
C ASN A 142 16.50 -2.67 -8.44
N ILE A 143 17.77 -2.71 -8.85
CA ILE A 143 18.73 -1.62 -8.58
C ILE A 143 18.60 -0.46 -9.58
N PHE A 144 18.00 -0.67 -10.77
CA PHE A 144 17.76 0.36 -11.78
C PHE A 144 16.46 1.09 -11.52
N GLN A 145 16.47 1.99 -10.53
CA GLN A 145 15.32 2.75 -10.06
C GLN A 145 15.75 4.09 -9.46
N PRO A 146 14.84 5.07 -9.30
CA PRO A 146 15.10 6.33 -8.62
C PRO A 146 15.63 6.16 -7.20
N ALA A 147 16.51 7.06 -6.75
CA ALA A 147 17.12 7.02 -5.42
C ALA A 147 16.08 7.08 -4.29
N ARG A 148 14.94 7.77 -4.50
CA ARG A 148 13.85 7.88 -3.53
C ARG A 148 13.24 6.53 -3.13
N LEU A 149 13.23 5.54 -4.04
CA LEU A 149 12.68 4.20 -3.75
C LEU A 149 13.58 3.39 -2.79
N PHE A 150 14.82 3.82 -2.55
CA PHE A 150 15.69 3.23 -1.53
C PHE A 150 15.44 3.78 -0.12
N ALA A 151 14.72 4.91 0.01
CA ALA A 151 14.60 5.64 1.27
C ALA A 151 13.56 5.08 2.26
N SER A 152 12.59 4.28 1.81
CA SER A 152 11.45 3.84 2.63
C SER A 152 11.63 2.42 3.16
N ALA A 153 11.00 2.12 4.30
CA ALA A 153 11.02 0.78 4.91
C ALA A 153 10.27 -0.25 4.08
N SER A 154 9.18 0.18 3.45
CA SER A 154 8.37 -0.63 2.55
C SER A 154 7.88 0.23 1.39
N VAL A 155 7.62 -0.39 0.25
CA VAL A 155 7.10 0.28 -0.95
C VAL A 155 5.86 -0.46 -1.45
N LEU A 156 4.72 0.23 -1.43
CA LEU A 156 3.48 -0.20 -2.06
C LEU A 156 3.46 0.31 -3.50
N ASN A 157 3.65 -0.58 -4.46
CA ASN A 157 3.65 -0.25 -5.88
C ASN A 157 2.28 -0.47 -6.49
N ILE A 158 1.82 0.50 -7.25
CA ILE A 158 0.58 0.47 -8.03
C ILE A 158 0.98 0.65 -9.49
N GLN A 159 0.72 -0.33 -10.31
CA GLN A 159 0.94 -0.26 -11.74
C GLN A 159 -0.39 -0.28 -12.46
N THR A 160 -0.64 0.69 -13.30
CA THR A 160 -1.83 0.76 -14.15
C THR A 160 -1.63 -0.02 -15.43
N ILE A 161 -2.75 -0.42 -16.05
CA ILE A 161 -2.76 -1.14 -17.31
C ILE A 161 -2.05 -0.30 -18.39
N ALA A 162 -1.01 -0.86 -19.00
CA ALA A 162 -0.38 -0.29 -20.17
C ALA A 162 -1.16 -0.66 -21.44
N PRO A 163 -1.25 0.22 -22.45
CA PRO A 163 -1.91 -0.11 -23.71
C PRO A 163 -1.32 -1.34 -24.37
N ARG A 164 -2.20 -2.28 -24.75
CA ARG A 164 -1.88 -3.49 -25.53
C ARG A 164 -2.99 -3.67 -26.54
N PHE A 165 -2.65 -3.99 -27.75
CA PHE A 165 -3.60 -4.15 -28.84
C PHE A 165 -3.31 -5.46 -29.56
N ASP A 166 -4.37 -6.20 -29.87
CA ASP A 166 -4.30 -7.30 -30.85
C ASP A 166 -4.10 -6.71 -32.25
N ASP A 167 -3.75 -7.57 -33.21
CA ASP A 167 -3.58 -7.16 -34.61
C ASP A 167 -4.81 -6.37 -35.07
N ASP A 168 -4.88 -5.40 -35.73
CA ASP A 168 -5.99 -4.55 -36.20
C ASP A 168 -6.78 -3.78 -35.12
N GLN A 169 -6.58 -4.04 -33.81
CA GLN A 169 -7.28 -3.35 -32.76
C GLN A 169 -6.72 -1.94 -32.54
N LYS A 170 -7.56 -0.92 -32.66
CA LYS A 170 -7.18 0.48 -32.44
C LYS A 170 -7.66 1.03 -31.09
N ILE A 171 -8.65 0.39 -30.51
CA ILE A 171 -9.26 0.79 -29.25
C ILE A 171 -9.64 -0.44 -28.45
N ASN A 172 -9.35 -0.40 -27.15
CA ASN A 172 -9.90 -1.34 -26.18
C ASN A 172 -10.12 -0.61 -24.86
N GLY A 173 -10.93 -1.21 -24.02
CA GLY A 173 -11.23 -0.58 -22.75
C GLY A 173 -12.27 -1.32 -21.93
N ARG A 174 -12.65 -0.69 -20.84
CA ARG A 174 -13.70 -1.14 -19.93
C ARG A 174 -14.56 0.01 -19.48
N ALA A 175 -15.87 -0.18 -19.52
CA ALA A 175 -16.83 0.65 -18.81
C ALA A 175 -17.45 -0.16 -17.67
N SER A 176 -17.57 0.43 -16.47
CA SER A 176 -18.12 -0.24 -15.31
C SER A 176 -19.09 0.67 -14.57
N LEU A 177 -20.12 0.07 -13.99
CA LEU A 177 -21.03 0.71 -13.06
C LEU A 177 -21.15 -0.15 -11.81
N LYS A 178 -20.82 0.42 -10.66
CA LYS A 178 -20.99 -0.20 -9.35
C LYS A 178 -22.05 0.56 -8.56
N VAL A 179 -23.01 -0.18 -8.02
CA VAL A 179 -24.06 0.37 -7.16
C VAL A 179 -24.14 -0.44 -5.88
N GLY A 180 -24.48 0.16 -4.76
CA GLY A 180 -24.47 -0.60 -3.52
C GLY A 180 -25.13 0.09 -2.33
N SER A 181 -25.02 -0.56 -1.18
CA SER A 181 -25.48 -0.05 0.10
C SER A 181 -24.92 1.34 0.38
N PHE A 182 -25.60 2.09 1.24
CA PHE A 182 -25.22 3.45 1.67
C PHE A 182 -25.26 4.47 0.54
N GLY A 183 -26.16 4.25 -0.44
CA GLY A 183 -26.35 5.14 -1.58
C GLY A 183 -25.14 5.22 -2.52
N MET A 184 -24.33 4.15 -2.57
CA MET A 184 -23.14 4.13 -3.41
C MET A 184 -23.51 4.04 -4.89
N PHE A 185 -22.93 4.95 -5.68
CA PHE A 185 -22.99 5.00 -7.14
C PHE A 185 -21.59 5.32 -7.68
N ASN A 186 -21.02 4.43 -8.49
CA ASN A 186 -19.64 4.54 -8.95
C ASN A 186 -19.51 4.09 -10.42
N PRO A 187 -19.76 4.96 -11.38
CA PRO A 187 -19.42 4.75 -12.79
C PRO A 187 -17.93 4.96 -13.01
N SER A 188 -17.33 4.14 -13.88
CA SER A 188 -15.95 4.29 -14.32
C SER A 188 -15.78 3.89 -15.77
N VAL A 189 -14.81 4.48 -16.44
CA VAL A 189 -14.39 4.13 -17.79
C VAL A 189 -12.87 4.15 -17.87
N PHE A 190 -12.32 3.17 -18.56
CA PHE A 190 -10.91 3.09 -18.91
C PHE A 190 -10.81 2.69 -20.38
N THR A 191 -9.97 3.38 -21.15
CA THR A 191 -9.77 3.08 -22.56
C THR A 191 -8.34 3.29 -22.99
N ASN A 192 -7.84 2.41 -23.88
CA ASN A 192 -6.58 2.53 -24.59
C ASN A 192 -6.85 2.83 -26.05
N LEU A 193 -6.04 3.70 -26.64
CA LEU A 193 -6.09 4.15 -28.02
C LEU A 193 -4.74 3.92 -28.69
N LYS A 194 -4.70 3.18 -29.80
CA LYS A 194 -3.53 3.08 -30.69
C LYS A 194 -3.59 4.24 -31.67
N LEU A 195 -2.72 5.25 -31.46
CA LEU A 195 -2.67 6.42 -32.34
C LEU A 195 -1.88 6.11 -33.62
N ASN A 196 -0.78 5.37 -33.49
CA ASN A 196 0.02 4.80 -34.57
C ASN A 196 0.90 3.68 -34.01
N GLU A 197 1.80 3.11 -34.81
CA GLU A 197 2.68 2.00 -34.42
C GLU A 197 3.66 2.34 -33.28
N LYS A 198 3.94 3.62 -33.04
CA LYS A 198 4.88 4.09 -32.02
C LYS A 198 4.24 4.88 -30.89
N LEU A 199 2.95 5.24 -31.03
CA LEU A 199 2.29 6.13 -30.08
C LEU A 199 0.93 5.55 -29.69
N SER A 200 0.72 5.42 -28.39
CA SER A 200 -0.56 5.03 -27.80
C SER A 200 -0.95 5.93 -26.64
N ALA A 201 -2.21 5.94 -26.29
CA ALA A 201 -2.75 6.71 -25.20
C ALA A 201 -3.63 5.83 -24.31
N SER A 202 -3.73 6.17 -23.04
CA SER A 202 -4.76 5.66 -22.14
C SER A 202 -5.51 6.79 -21.47
N LEU A 203 -6.82 6.63 -21.30
CA LEU A 203 -7.69 7.56 -20.59
C LEU A 203 -8.50 6.78 -19.56
N SER A 204 -8.61 7.33 -18.35
CA SER A 204 -9.42 6.75 -17.27
C SER A 204 -10.20 7.84 -16.57
N GLY A 205 -11.46 7.56 -16.27
CA GLY A 205 -12.35 8.44 -15.51
C GLY A 205 -13.19 7.63 -14.54
N GLU A 206 -13.33 8.11 -13.31
CA GLU A 206 -14.15 7.48 -12.28
C GLU A 206 -14.82 8.57 -11.43
N TRP A 207 -16.10 8.39 -11.18
CA TRP A 207 -16.86 9.20 -10.24
C TRP A 207 -17.48 8.29 -9.17
N LEU A 208 -17.27 8.61 -7.90
CA LEU A 208 -17.86 7.91 -6.77
C LEU A 208 -18.73 8.90 -5.99
N SER A 209 -19.97 8.53 -5.76
CA SER A 209 -20.87 9.24 -4.85
C SER A 209 -21.50 8.25 -3.88
N ALA A 210 -21.55 8.59 -2.61
CA ALA A 210 -22.24 7.83 -1.58
C ALA A 210 -22.76 8.75 -0.48
N ASN A 211 -23.95 8.47 0.07
CA ASN A 211 -24.40 9.15 1.28
C ASN A 211 -23.71 8.61 2.55
N GLY A 212 -23.13 7.41 2.46
CA GLY A 212 -22.30 6.80 3.49
C GLY A 212 -23.01 6.42 4.78
N LYS A 213 -24.33 6.65 4.91
CA LYS A 213 -25.09 6.47 6.14
C LYS A 213 -25.33 4.99 6.45
N TYR A 214 -24.87 4.52 7.60
CA TYR A 214 -25.03 3.13 8.04
C TYR A 214 -25.39 3.04 9.51
N PRO A 215 -26.13 1.99 9.94
CA PRO A 215 -26.41 1.75 11.34
C PRO A 215 -25.15 1.23 12.07
N TYR A 216 -25.00 1.63 13.33
CA TYR A 216 -23.99 1.11 14.25
C TYR A 216 -24.57 0.97 15.66
N ILE A 217 -23.92 0.18 16.51
CA ILE A 217 -24.30 0.05 17.91
C ILE A 217 -23.42 0.98 18.75
N LEU A 218 -24.05 1.91 19.46
CA LEU A 218 -23.40 2.74 20.45
C LEU A 218 -23.55 2.08 21.83
N HIS A 219 -22.41 1.75 22.45
CA HIS A 219 -22.37 1.22 23.80
C HIS A 219 -22.13 2.34 24.80
N TYR A 220 -22.89 2.37 25.88
CA TYR A 220 -22.75 3.36 26.96
C TYR A 220 -23.17 2.73 28.29
N GLY A 221 -22.70 3.28 29.41
CA GLY A 221 -22.98 2.79 30.75
C GLY A 221 -21.70 2.44 31.52
N GLU A 222 -21.87 2.12 32.79
CA GLU A 222 -20.80 1.63 33.65
C GLU A 222 -20.50 0.15 33.37
N ALA A 223 -19.24 -0.26 33.64
CA ALA A 223 -18.85 -1.67 33.51
C ALA A 223 -19.79 -2.59 34.29
N GLY A 224 -20.47 -3.51 33.59
CA GLY A 224 -21.45 -4.42 34.15
C GLY A 224 -22.93 -3.98 34.04
N LYS A 225 -23.19 -2.76 33.54
CA LYS A 225 -24.54 -2.27 33.18
C LYS A 225 -24.49 -1.74 31.75
N ASP A 226 -24.17 -2.62 30.81
CA ASP A 226 -23.97 -2.28 29.41
C ASP A 226 -25.33 -1.95 28.79
N SER A 227 -25.55 -0.65 28.53
CA SER A 227 -26.68 -0.17 27.75
C SER A 227 -26.18 0.12 26.33
N SER A 228 -27.01 -0.16 25.34
CA SER A 228 -26.68 0.11 23.95
C SER A 228 -27.89 0.61 23.17
N SER A 229 -27.65 1.44 22.18
CA SER A 229 -28.64 1.87 21.19
C SER A 229 -28.15 1.61 19.78
N VAL A 230 -29.08 1.46 18.85
CA VAL A 230 -28.76 1.40 17.41
C VAL A 230 -28.90 2.82 16.88
N GLU A 231 -27.76 3.38 16.51
CA GLU A 231 -27.65 4.73 15.97
C GLU A 231 -27.33 4.70 14.48
N LYS A 232 -27.51 5.82 13.80
CA LYS A 232 -27.17 5.96 12.38
C LYS A 232 -25.98 6.90 12.24
N ARG A 233 -24.96 6.43 11.54
CA ARG A 233 -23.77 7.23 11.23
C ARG A 233 -24.16 8.32 10.24
N GLU A 234 -24.05 9.58 10.63
CA GLU A 234 -24.32 10.76 9.82
C GLU A 234 -23.02 11.45 9.41
N ASN A 235 -23.09 12.41 8.49
CA ASN A 235 -21.96 13.16 7.95
C ASN A 235 -20.83 12.25 7.41
N THR A 236 -21.22 11.20 6.67
CA THR A 236 -20.33 10.19 6.09
C THR A 236 -20.39 10.17 4.57
N ASP A 237 -21.06 11.17 4.00
CA ASP A 237 -21.19 11.35 2.57
C ASP A 237 -19.84 11.63 1.92
N VAL A 238 -19.70 11.19 0.68
CA VAL A 238 -18.49 11.39 -0.11
C VAL A 238 -18.82 11.54 -1.58
N GLN A 239 -18.10 12.44 -2.24
CA GLN A 239 -18.05 12.56 -3.69
C GLN A 239 -16.60 12.65 -4.14
N ASN A 240 -16.18 11.74 -5.01
CA ASN A 240 -14.83 11.68 -5.56
C ASN A 240 -14.89 11.71 -7.09
N LEU A 241 -14.00 12.48 -7.69
CA LEU A 241 -13.73 12.47 -9.12
C LEU A 241 -12.26 12.11 -9.34
N ARG A 242 -12.00 11.15 -10.21
CA ARG A 242 -10.65 10.76 -10.66
C ARG A 242 -10.59 10.83 -12.17
N LEU A 243 -9.57 11.50 -12.68
CA LEU A 243 -9.29 11.58 -14.11
C LEU A 243 -7.81 11.29 -14.32
N GLU A 244 -7.50 10.45 -15.28
CA GLU A 244 -6.13 10.13 -15.64
C GLU A 244 -6.00 10.03 -17.15
N GLY A 245 -4.91 10.58 -17.68
CA GLY A 245 -4.52 10.44 -19.07
C GLY A 245 -3.02 10.11 -19.15
N ALA A 246 -2.66 9.20 -20.06
CA ALA A 246 -1.27 8.90 -20.32
C ALA A 246 -1.02 8.75 -21.82
N LEU A 247 0.16 9.18 -22.25
CA LEU A 247 0.71 8.97 -23.58
C LEU A 247 1.94 8.07 -23.46
N PHE A 248 2.05 7.08 -24.33
CA PHE A 248 3.17 6.16 -24.39
C PHE A 248 3.79 6.26 -25.80
N ALA A 249 5.11 6.38 -25.86
CA ALA A 249 5.85 6.54 -27.09
C ALA A 249 7.03 5.57 -27.13
N ASP A 250 7.13 4.81 -28.21
CA ASP A 250 8.30 4.00 -28.56
C ASP A 250 9.10 4.76 -29.63
N PHE A 251 10.14 5.48 -29.21
CA PHE A 251 10.97 6.30 -30.12
C PHE A 251 11.81 5.40 -31.00
N SER A 252 12.29 4.28 -30.47
CA SER A 252 13.03 3.23 -31.15
C SER A 252 12.91 1.91 -30.40
N ASN A 253 13.46 0.82 -30.95
CA ASN A 253 13.53 -0.48 -30.24
C ASN A 253 14.33 -0.45 -28.93
N LYS A 254 15.09 0.63 -28.67
CA LYS A 254 15.94 0.82 -27.49
C LYS A 254 15.50 1.99 -26.61
N SER A 255 14.52 2.77 -27.04
CA SER A 255 14.11 3.97 -26.30
C SER A 255 12.60 4.14 -26.29
N SER A 256 12.07 4.35 -25.10
CA SER A 256 10.65 4.56 -24.86
C SER A 256 10.43 5.64 -23.81
N GLY A 257 9.23 6.16 -23.75
CA GLY A 257 8.85 7.13 -22.74
C GLY A 257 7.35 7.18 -22.56
N ASN A 258 6.95 7.75 -21.45
CA ASN A 258 5.54 8.04 -21.20
C ASN A 258 5.37 9.39 -20.48
N LEU A 259 4.25 10.02 -20.76
CA LEU A 259 3.78 11.21 -20.07
C LEU A 259 2.41 10.89 -19.47
N ARG A 260 2.20 11.21 -18.21
CA ARG A 260 0.96 10.94 -17.50
C ARG A 260 0.50 12.17 -16.72
N ALA A 261 -0.79 12.41 -16.71
CA ALA A 261 -1.44 13.40 -15.85
C ALA A 261 -2.55 12.72 -15.04
N TYR A 262 -2.65 13.05 -13.78
CA TYR A 262 -3.63 12.54 -12.83
C TYR A 262 -4.30 13.69 -12.09
N TYR A 263 -5.61 13.66 -12.00
CA TYR A 263 -6.41 14.59 -11.22
C TYR A 263 -7.34 13.83 -10.28
N TYR A 264 -7.36 14.23 -9.03
CA TYR A 264 -8.27 13.74 -7.99
C TYR A 264 -8.91 14.92 -7.28
N GLN A 265 -10.21 14.83 -7.08
CA GLN A 265 -10.97 15.74 -6.23
C GLN A 265 -11.88 14.92 -5.33
N SER A 266 -11.97 15.28 -4.07
CA SER A 266 -12.85 14.69 -3.07
C SER A 266 -13.53 15.77 -2.26
N GLU A 267 -14.81 15.59 -1.99
CA GLU A 267 -15.55 16.27 -0.96
C GLU A 267 -16.18 15.21 -0.05
N ARG A 268 -15.98 15.35 1.28
CA ARG A 268 -16.49 14.37 2.24
C ARG A 268 -16.85 14.97 3.58
N GLY A 269 -17.87 14.40 4.21
CA GLY A 269 -18.17 14.60 5.61
C GLY A 269 -17.14 13.89 6.50
N LEU A 270 -16.84 14.47 7.65
CA LEU A 270 -16.02 13.87 8.70
C LEU A 270 -16.94 13.62 9.91
N PRO A 271 -17.36 12.36 10.13
CA PRO A 271 -18.40 12.08 11.12
C PRO A 271 -17.95 12.22 12.58
N GLY A 272 -16.66 12.44 12.84
CA GLY A 272 -16.13 12.52 14.20
C GLY A 272 -16.18 11.19 14.97
N ALA A 273 -15.77 11.17 16.23
CA ALA A 273 -15.85 10.00 17.10
C ALA A 273 -17.29 9.78 17.63
N THR A 274 -17.74 8.54 17.69
CA THR A 274 -19.04 8.16 18.30
C THR A 274 -18.90 8.08 19.82
N ILE A 275 -19.15 9.17 20.51
CA ILE A 275 -19.19 9.22 21.98
C ILE A 275 -20.59 9.63 22.43
N PHE A 276 -21.00 9.22 23.62
CA PHE A 276 -22.37 9.39 24.12
C PHE A 276 -22.93 10.82 24.04
N TYR A 277 -22.06 11.83 24.18
CA TYR A 277 -22.44 13.23 24.12
C TYR A 277 -22.26 13.86 22.73
N ASN A 278 -21.73 13.12 21.76
CA ASN A 278 -21.53 13.60 20.40
C ASN A 278 -22.54 12.90 19.49
N THR A 279 -23.77 13.37 19.53
CA THR A 279 -24.81 12.90 18.59
C THR A 279 -24.47 13.36 17.18
N SER A 280 -25.04 12.74 16.18
CA SER A 280 -24.85 13.07 14.75
C SER A 280 -25.03 14.56 14.41
N ASP A 281 -25.79 15.30 15.20
CA ASP A 281 -26.01 16.72 15.02
C ASP A 281 -24.80 17.61 15.34
N PHE A 282 -23.81 17.09 16.09
CA PHE A 282 -22.61 17.85 16.44
C PHE A 282 -21.48 17.71 15.43
N SER A 283 -21.47 16.67 14.63
CA SER A 283 -20.40 16.46 13.66
C SER A 283 -20.79 17.02 12.29
N LYS A 284 -20.43 18.29 12.05
CA LYS A 284 -20.63 18.98 10.76
C LYS A 284 -19.34 19.26 10.02
N GLN A 285 -18.27 18.60 10.43
CA GLN A 285 -16.93 18.78 9.86
C GLN A 285 -16.89 18.30 8.41
N ARG A 286 -16.19 19.06 7.55
CA ARG A 286 -16.06 18.77 6.12
C ARG A 286 -14.61 18.81 5.70
N LEU A 287 -14.26 18.01 4.68
CA LEU A 287 -12.95 18.01 4.07
C LEU A 287 -13.07 17.99 2.55
N TRP A 288 -12.34 18.88 1.91
CA TRP A 288 -12.13 18.93 0.47
C TRP A 288 -10.68 18.68 0.14
N ASP A 289 -10.40 17.71 -0.71
CA ASP A 289 -9.07 17.38 -1.21
C ASP A 289 -9.02 17.58 -2.73
N LYS A 290 -7.97 18.21 -3.23
CA LYS A 290 -7.65 18.24 -4.65
C LYS A 290 -6.19 17.90 -4.85
N THR A 291 -5.91 16.97 -5.75
CA THR A 291 -4.54 16.58 -6.10
C THR A 291 -4.40 16.53 -7.61
N PHE A 292 -3.40 17.20 -8.11
CA PHE A 292 -2.97 17.10 -9.49
C PHE A 292 -1.50 16.70 -9.52
N PHE A 293 -1.13 15.72 -10.35
CA PHE A 293 0.26 15.50 -10.67
C PHE A 293 0.45 15.16 -12.16
N ALA A 294 1.58 15.61 -12.69
CA ALA A 294 2.08 15.25 -14.01
C ALA A 294 3.41 14.52 -13.86
N GLN A 295 3.61 13.45 -14.62
CA GLN A 295 4.78 12.58 -14.57
C GLN A 295 5.31 12.37 -15.99
N ALA A 296 6.63 12.42 -16.18
CA ALA A 296 7.29 12.07 -17.41
C ALA A 296 8.39 11.05 -17.12
N HIS A 297 8.39 9.96 -17.86
CA HIS A 297 9.41 8.92 -17.78
C HIS A 297 10.03 8.72 -19.17
N TYR A 298 11.34 8.60 -19.19
CA TYR A 298 12.12 8.25 -20.37
C TYR A 298 13.11 7.16 -20.03
N ARG A 299 13.21 6.14 -20.88
CA ARG A 299 14.21 5.07 -20.81
C ARG A 299 14.92 4.93 -22.14
N ASN A 300 16.22 4.65 -22.06
CA ASN A 300 17.05 4.37 -23.21
C ASN A 300 18.06 3.26 -22.89
N ASP A 301 18.00 2.16 -23.62
CA ASP A 301 18.95 1.06 -23.59
C ASP A 301 20.08 1.39 -24.59
N ILE A 302 21.04 2.24 -24.15
CA ILE A 302 22.12 2.81 -24.97
C ILE A 302 22.94 1.71 -25.63
N SER A 303 23.26 0.66 -24.86
CA SER A 303 23.92 -0.55 -25.32
C SER A 303 23.52 -1.73 -24.43
N ASP A 304 23.98 -2.94 -24.75
CA ASP A 304 23.75 -4.13 -23.92
C ASP A 304 24.29 -3.99 -22.49
N ARG A 305 25.28 -3.10 -22.29
CA ARG A 305 25.89 -2.83 -20.99
C ARG A 305 25.35 -1.61 -20.28
N TRP A 306 24.85 -0.62 -21.00
CA TRP A 306 24.47 0.68 -20.45
C TRP A 306 23.00 0.99 -20.70
N ASN A 307 22.27 1.20 -19.62
CA ASN A 307 20.89 1.68 -19.65
C ASN A 307 20.77 2.99 -18.87
N PHE A 308 19.96 3.88 -19.37
CA PHE A 308 19.65 5.16 -18.75
C PHE A 308 18.15 5.33 -18.59
N GLN A 309 17.73 5.94 -17.49
CA GLN A 309 16.35 6.43 -17.32
C GLN A 309 16.33 7.79 -16.65
N ALA A 310 15.36 8.60 -17.02
CA ALA A 310 15.08 9.88 -16.42
C ALA A 310 13.61 10.00 -16.05
N ASN A 311 13.33 10.67 -14.94
CA ASN A 311 11.98 10.91 -14.46
C ASN A 311 11.83 12.38 -14.07
N ALA A 312 10.67 12.95 -14.37
CA ALA A 312 10.26 14.25 -13.89
C ALA A 312 8.84 14.21 -13.37
N LYS A 313 8.54 14.93 -12.29
CA LYS A 313 7.19 15.02 -11.72
C LYS A 313 6.93 16.43 -11.19
N TYR A 314 5.74 16.92 -11.46
CA TYR A 314 5.13 18.04 -10.74
C TYR A 314 3.92 17.51 -9.96
N ASN A 315 3.77 17.91 -8.71
CA ASN A 315 2.61 17.58 -7.88
C ASN A 315 2.08 18.84 -7.20
N HIS A 316 0.76 19.02 -7.22
CA HIS A 316 0.03 20.05 -6.50
C HIS A 316 -1.04 19.40 -5.64
N GLY A 317 -1.08 19.71 -4.36
CA GLY A 317 -2.08 19.29 -3.41
C GLY A 317 -2.78 20.49 -2.77
N TYR A 318 -4.09 20.41 -2.63
CA TYR A 318 -4.91 21.36 -1.89
C TYR A 318 -5.80 20.60 -0.93
N VAL A 319 -5.82 21.03 0.33
CA VAL A 319 -6.69 20.52 1.38
C VAL A 319 -7.43 21.69 2.01
N HIS A 320 -8.74 21.55 2.17
CA HIS A 320 -9.58 22.50 2.89
C HIS A 320 -10.37 21.72 3.95
N TYR A 321 -10.19 22.08 5.20
CA TYR A 321 -10.91 21.57 6.36
C TYR A 321 -11.82 22.65 6.94
N LEU A 322 -13.04 22.28 7.28
CA LEU A 322 -14.02 23.17 7.91
C LEU A 322 -14.68 22.44 9.10
N ASP A 323 -14.58 23.03 10.27
CA ASP A 323 -15.43 22.71 11.43
C ASP A 323 -16.32 23.92 11.75
N PRO A 324 -17.60 23.91 11.32
CA PRO A 324 -18.52 25.04 11.54
C PRO A 324 -19.06 25.11 12.99
N THR A 325 -18.62 24.21 13.86
CA THR A 325 -19.05 24.13 15.26
C THR A 325 -17.91 24.34 16.25
N PHE A 326 -16.72 24.74 15.74
CA PHE A 326 -15.55 24.96 16.58
C PHE A 326 -15.73 26.15 17.51
N LEU A 327 -15.41 25.96 18.78
CA LEU A 327 -15.60 26.98 19.84
C LEU A 327 -14.41 27.94 19.86
N ASN A 328 -14.43 28.93 19.01
CA ASN A 328 -13.51 30.08 19.01
C ASN A 328 -14.30 31.38 18.80
N ALA A 329 -13.60 32.52 18.75
CA ALA A 329 -14.24 33.82 18.55
C ALA A 329 -14.98 33.95 17.21
N GLU A 330 -14.59 33.18 16.20
CA GLU A 330 -15.21 33.17 14.86
C GLU A 330 -16.35 32.15 14.75
N GLY A 331 -16.53 31.28 15.75
CA GLY A 331 -17.54 30.21 15.75
C GLY A 331 -17.28 29.11 14.73
N LYS A 332 -16.10 29.05 14.13
CA LYS A 332 -15.67 28.02 13.16
C LYS A 332 -14.15 27.87 13.14
N LEU A 333 -13.69 26.71 12.71
CA LEU A 333 -12.30 26.49 12.32
C LEU A 333 -12.26 26.18 10.84
N GLU A 334 -11.49 26.96 10.08
CA GLU A 334 -11.39 26.82 8.64
C GLU A 334 -9.92 26.88 8.20
N ASP A 335 -9.34 25.70 7.90
CA ASP A 335 -7.94 25.56 7.55
C ASP A 335 -7.79 25.19 6.08
N THR A 336 -6.88 25.87 5.39
CA THR A 336 -6.52 25.56 4.01
C THR A 336 -5.02 25.34 3.89
N PHE A 337 -4.64 24.28 3.16
CA PHE A 337 -3.26 23.94 2.90
C PHE A 337 -3.04 23.76 1.41
N ARG A 338 -1.92 24.27 0.92
CA ARG A 338 -1.44 24.03 -0.45
C ARG A 338 -0.01 23.54 -0.40
N GLN A 339 0.26 22.48 -1.10
CA GLN A 339 1.62 21.92 -1.20
C GLN A 339 1.98 21.68 -2.66
N ASN A 340 3.24 21.93 -3.00
CA ASN A 340 3.77 21.66 -4.33
C ASN A 340 5.06 20.87 -4.22
N GLU A 341 5.29 19.99 -5.19
CA GLU A 341 6.55 19.30 -5.39
C GLU A 341 6.99 19.40 -6.84
N ILE A 342 8.24 19.79 -7.05
CA ILE A 342 8.98 19.61 -8.30
C ILE A 342 10.04 18.54 -8.04
N TYR A 343 10.04 17.50 -8.85
CA TYR A 343 10.92 16.34 -8.67
C TYR A 343 11.54 15.96 -10.00
N GLY A 344 12.82 15.64 -9.97
CA GLY A 344 13.57 15.08 -11.10
C GLY A 344 14.49 13.97 -10.63
N SER A 345 14.68 12.94 -11.46
CA SER A 345 15.65 11.87 -11.20
C SER A 345 16.33 11.40 -12.48
N GLY A 346 17.59 10.98 -12.33
CA GLY A 346 18.36 10.28 -13.35
C GLY A 346 18.97 9.02 -12.78
N SER A 347 18.90 7.91 -13.51
CA SER A 347 19.50 6.64 -13.11
C SER A 347 20.26 6.02 -14.28
N VAL A 348 21.39 5.40 -13.96
CA VAL A 348 22.23 4.67 -14.92
C VAL A 348 22.42 3.26 -14.38
N LEU A 349 22.30 2.27 -15.26
CA LEU A 349 22.66 0.87 -14.99
C LEU A 349 23.83 0.48 -15.88
N PHE A 350 24.83 -0.12 -15.28
CA PHE A 350 26.02 -0.68 -15.96
C PHE A 350 26.11 -2.16 -15.67
N ARG A 351 26.02 -3.00 -16.73
CA ARG A 351 26.28 -4.44 -16.65
C ARG A 351 27.76 -4.68 -16.91
N ALA A 352 28.52 -4.88 -15.83
CA ALA A 352 29.95 -5.12 -15.92
C ALA A 352 30.26 -6.52 -16.47
N PHE A 353 29.49 -7.50 -16.00
CA PHE A 353 29.54 -8.91 -16.40
C PHE A 353 28.10 -9.44 -16.54
N GLU A 354 27.92 -10.63 -17.08
CA GLU A 354 26.60 -11.26 -17.21
C GLU A 354 25.85 -11.37 -15.87
N ASN A 355 26.58 -11.61 -14.80
CA ASN A 355 26.07 -11.81 -13.44
C ASN A 355 26.28 -10.61 -12.50
N LEU A 356 26.96 -9.54 -12.90
CA LEU A 356 27.26 -8.39 -12.03
C LEU A 356 26.87 -7.07 -12.68
N SER A 357 25.99 -6.35 -12.02
CA SER A 357 25.50 -5.04 -12.44
C SER A 357 25.69 -4.01 -11.35
N PHE A 358 25.94 -2.78 -11.75
CA PHE A 358 26.02 -1.61 -10.90
C PHE A 358 24.98 -0.57 -11.34
N SER A 359 24.48 0.20 -10.40
CA SER A 359 23.56 1.30 -10.68
C SER A 359 23.94 2.53 -9.86
N ALA A 360 23.78 3.70 -10.46
CA ALA A 360 23.85 4.98 -9.79
C ALA A 360 22.58 5.78 -10.12
N SER A 361 21.97 6.40 -9.11
CA SER A 361 20.76 7.22 -9.26
C SER A 361 20.87 8.48 -8.43
N THR A 362 20.41 9.60 -9.00
CA THR A 362 20.34 10.88 -8.27
C THR A 362 18.98 11.50 -8.47
N ASP A 363 18.37 11.90 -7.36
CA ASP A 363 17.05 12.55 -7.32
C ASP A 363 17.18 13.92 -6.67
N VAL A 364 16.49 14.90 -7.23
CA VAL A 364 16.32 16.23 -6.66
C VAL A 364 14.84 16.53 -6.47
N ALA A 365 14.50 17.13 -5.37
CA ALA A 365 13.13 17.54 -5.09
C ALA A 365 13.09 18.89 -4.37
N VAL A 366 12.11 19.70 -4.73
CA VAL A 366 11.75 20.94 -4.04
C VAL A 366 10.30 20.82 -3.62
N ASN A 367 10.07 20.90 -2.32
CA ASN A 367 8.74 20.84 -1.73
C ASN A 367 8.46 22.14 -0.99
N ASN A 368 7.30 22.75 -1.22
CA ASN A 368 6.85 23.90 -0.46
C ASN A 368 5.41 23.72 0.04
N MET A 369 5.05 24.44 1.08
CA MET A 369 3.73 24.45 1.66
C MET A 369 3.30 25.86 2.08
N SER A 370 2.04 26.16 1.86
CA SER A 370 1.35 27.35 2.36
C SER A 370 0.06 26.97 3.08
N ALA A 371 -0.30 27.73 4.10
CA ALA A 371 -1.53 27.58 4.86
C ALA A 371 -2.06 28.96 5.28
N ASN A 372 -3.35 29.00 5.64
CA ASN A 372 -3.98 30.21 6.21
C ASN A 372 -3.87 30.26 7.75
N LEU A 373 -3.08 29.36 8.34
CA LEU A 373 -2.88 29.33 9.79
C LEU A 373 -2.17 30.60 10.29
N PRO A 374 -2.53 31.12 11.48
CA PRO A 374 -1.79 32.19 12.13
C PRO A 374 -0.29 31.83 12.27
N ASP A 375 0.59 32.77 12.00
CA ASP A 375 2.05 32.65 12.12
C ASP A 375 2.67 31.49 11.33
N PHE A 376 2.00 31.01 10.29
CA PHE A 376 2.51 29.96 9.43
C PHE A 376 3.75 30.41 8.68
N VAL A 377 4.81 29.61 8.72
CA VAL A 377 6.18 30.02 8.31
C VAL A 377 6.52 29.78 6.84
N TYR A 378 5.60 29.18 6.06
CA TYR A 378 5.76 28.87 4.61
C TYR A 378 7.05 28.10 4.30
N PRO A 379 7.17 26.86 4.79
CA PRO A 379 8.40 26.09 4.64
C PRO A 379 8.64 25.66 3.21
N THR A 380 9.92 25.64 2.83
CA THR A 380 10.43 25.04 1.59
C THR A 380 11.58 24.08 1.95
N ARG A 381 11.47 22.84 1.48
CA ARG A 381 12.48 21.79 1.66
C ARG A 381 13.12 21.44 0.33
N TYR A 382 14.44 21.49 0.30
CA TYR A 382 15.26 20.99 -0.82
C TYR A 382 15.82 19.64 -0.42
N THR A 383 15.68 18.66 -1.29
CA THR A 383 16.13 17.26 -1.02
C THR A 383 17.01 16.81 -2.18
N LEU A 384 18.18 16.30 -1.85
CA LEU A 384 19.07 15.57 -2.76
C LEU A 384 19.20 14.14 -2.20
N LEU A 385 18.91 13.16 -3.04
CA LEU A 385 19.14 11.75 -2.78
C LEU A 385 20.09 11.21 -3.85
N THR A 386 21.12 10.49 -3.44
CA THR A 386 22.02 9.79 -4.37
C THR A 386 22.21 8.37 -3.89
N SER A 387 21.94 7.40 -4.75
CA SER A 387 22.15 5.98 -4.46
C SER A 387 23.18 5.38 -5.40
N ILE A 388 23.99 4.50 -4.86
CA ILE A 388 24.83 3.56 -5.61
C ILE A 388 24.43 2.16 -5.18
N ALA A 389 24.29 1.24 -6.13
CA ALA A 389 23.88 -0.10 -5.86
C ALA A 389 24.64 -1.11 -6.75
N ALA A 390 24.81 -2.32 -6.21
CA ALA A 390 25.39 -3.45 -6.92
C ALA A 390 24.43 -4.65 -6.80
N LYS A 391 24.33 -5.42 -7.87
CA LYS A 391 23.53 -6.66 -7.92
C LYS A 391 24.36 -7.75 -8.57
N TYR A 392 24.47 -8.88 -7.86
CA TYR A 392 25.10 -10.10 -8.33
C TYR A 392 24.05 -11.21 -8.42
N VAL A 393 23.97 -11.86 -9.56
CA VAL A 393 22.94 -12.88 -9.85
C VAL A 393 23.59 -14.11 -10.46
N THR A 394 23.34 -15.26 -9.87
CA THR A 394 23.60 -16.57 -10.47
C THR A 394 22.32 -17.40 -10.39
N ASN A 395 22.35 -18.63 -10.86
CA ASN A 395 21.22 -19.55 -10.74
C ASN A 395 20.78 -19.77 -9.27
N GLN A 396 21.75 -19.82 -8.35
CA GLN A 396 21.52 -20.13 -6.94
C GLN A 396 21.62 -18.92 -6.01
N LEU A 397 22.31 -17.85 -6.41
CA LEU A 397 22.61 -16.71 -5.55
C LEU A 397 22.13 -15.40 -6.18
N LEU A 398 21.35 -14.65 -5.43
CA LEU A 398 21.04 -13.25 -5.70
C LEU A 398 21.51 -12.41 -4.52
N ALA A 399 22.46 -11.50 -4.76
CA ALA A 399 22.94 -10.57 -3.74
C ALA A 399 22.77 -9.14 -4.23
N THR A 400 22.27 -8.26 -3.35
CA THR A 400 22.21 -6.83 -3.63
C THR A 400 22.77 -6.03 -2.47
N ALA A 401 23.47 -4.94 -2.79
CA ALA A 401 23.95 -3.98 -1.80
C ALA A 401 23.74 -2.58 -2.33
N SER A 402 23.38 -1.64 -1.46
CA SER A 402 23.26 -0.23 -1.83
C SER A 402 23.62 0.71 -0.68
N LEU A 403 24.05 1.90 -1.04
CA LEU A 403 24.23 3.04 -0.14
C LEU A 403 23.37 4.19 -0.66
N LEU A 404 22.53 4.73 0.20
CA LEU A 404 21.73 5.91 -0.09
C LEU A 404 22.28 7.10 0.71
N TYR A 405 22.75 8.14 0.02
CA TYR A 405 23.06 9.44 0.60
C TYR A 405 21.82 10.33 0.53
N THR A 406 21.45 10.90 1.67
CA THR A 406 20.34 11.85 1.82
C THR A 406 20.92 13.18 2.30
N GLN A 407 20.60 14.28 1.63
CA GLN A 407 20.85 15.62 2.09
C GLN A 407 19.57 16.43 1.95
N THR A 408 19.22 17.15 3.02
CA THR A 408 18.09 18.09 3.02
C THR A 408 18.48 19.41 3.62
N SER A 409 17.91 20.47 3.05
CA SER A 409 17.95 21.80 3.62
C SER A 409 16.55 22.40 3.62
N GLU A 410 16.25 23.19 4.66
CA GLU A 410 14.97 23.83 4.82
C GLU A 410 15.12 25.36 4.88
N GLN A 411 14.15 26.03 4.30
CA GLN A 411 14.00 27.47 4.36
C GLN A 411 12.58 27.82 4.79
N VAL A 412 12.43 28.91 5.51
CA VAL A 412 11.13 29.46 5.93
C VAL A 412 11.09 30.94 5.59
N LYS A 413 9.91 31.48 5.36
CA LYS A 413 9.73 32.91 5.01
C LYS A 413 10.07 33.83 6.18
N TRP A 414 9.79 33.38 7.42
CA TRP A 414 10.12 34.07 8.67
C TRP A 414 10.36 33.08 9.80
N GLY A 415 11.08 33.54 10.81
CA GLY A 415 11.47 32.69 11.94
C GLY A 415 12.68 31.82 11.61
N THR A 416 12.80 30.69 12.31
CA THR A 416 13.94 29.75 12.18
C THR A 416 13.49 28.48 11.51
N ALA A 417 14.21 28.04 10.48
CA ALA A 417 14.01 26.75 9.84
C ALA A 417 14.50 25.59 10.73
N ALA A 418 14.02 24.38 10.49
CA ALA A 418 14.60 23.18 11.08
C ALA A 418 16.01 22.92 10.54
N ASP A 419 16.81 22.15 11.27
CA ASP A 419 18.20 21.87 10.94
C ASP A 419 18.34 21.07 9.64
N ASN A 420 19.38 21.43 8.86
CA ASN A 420 19.78 20.67 7.70
C ASN A 420 20.21 19.25 8.08
N GLN A 421 19.86 18.27 7.29
CA GLN A 421 20.15 16.87 7.56
C GLN A 421 21.04 16.26 6.48
N ARG A 422 21.96 15.38 6.91
CA ARG A 422 22.81 14.56 6.03
C ARG A 422 22.91 13.16 6.60
N ARG A 423 22.71 12.14 5.77
CA ARG A 423 22.75 10.73 6.21
C ARG A 423 23.18 9.80 5.09
N VAL A 424 23.92 8.75 5.44
CA VAL A 424 24.16 7.60 4.59
C VAL A 424 23.41 6.40 5.19
N SER A 425 22.58 5.76 4.39
CA SER A 425 21.76 4.61 4.78
C SER A 425 22.15 3.39 3.95
N PRO A 426 22.77 2.36 4.57
CA PRO A 426 23.16 1.13 3.90
C PRO A 426 21.99 0.13 3.82
N TYR A 427 22.04 -0.68 2.78
CA TYR A 427 21.23 -1.87 2.57
C TYR A 427 22.05 -3.01 2.01
N THR A 428 21.76 -4.23 2.44
CA THR A 428 22.29 -5.44 1.84
C THR A 428 21.29 -6.58 1.96
N SER A 429 21.22 -7.43 0.94
CA SER A 429 20.39 -8.62 0.94
C SER A 429 21.09 -9.76 0.19
N ILE A 430 20.78 -10.97 0.61
CA ILE A 430 21.24 -12.21 -0.01
C ILE A 430 20.05 -13.16 -0.07
N THR A 431 19.81 -13.74 -1.26
CA THR A 431 18.93 -14.89 -1.45
C THR A 431 19.74 -16.05 -1.99
N PHE A 432 19.60 -17.19 -1.38
CA PHE A 432 20.31 -18.41 -1.73
C PHE A 432 19.35 -19.56 -1.95
N GLN A 433 19.48 -20.25 -3.09
CA GLN A 433 18.76 -21.47 -3.44
C GLN A 433 19.72 -22.66 -3.27
N PRO A 434 19.60 -23.42 -2.16
CA PRO A 434 20.55 -24.50 -1.86
C PRO A 434 20.42 -25.71 -2.81
N PHE A 435 19.25 -25.88 -3.44
CA PHE A 435 18.95 -27.04 -4.28
C PHE A 435 18.58 -26.57 -5.69
N GLU A 436 19.18 -27.15 -6.72
CA GLU A 436 18.90 -26.77 -8.13
C GLU A 436 17.51 -27.22 -8.59
N THR A 437 17.04 -28.35 -8.08
CA THR A 437 15.78 -28.99 -8.49
C THR A 437 14.57 -28.59 -7.66
N ILE A 438 14.79 -27.90 -6.53
CA ILE A 438 13.76 -27.50 -5.59
C ILE A 438 13.73 -25.98 -5.51
N ASP A 439 12.59 -25.38 -5.79
CA ASP A 439 12.42 -23.94 -5.68
C ASP A 439 12.22 -23.53 -4.20
N PHE A 440 13.28 -23.75 -3.42
CA PHE A 440 13.42 -23.36 -2.02
C PHE A 440 14.52 -22.32 -1.90
N ARG A 441 14.15 -21.12 -1.43
CA ARG A 441 15.03 -19.96 -1.36
C ARG A 441 15.07 -19.41 0.05
N LEU A 442 16.27 -19.28 0.58
CA LEU A 442 16.55 -18.60 1.84
C LEU A 442 16.92 -17.15 1.53
N ARG A 443 16.43 -16.20 2.33
CA ARG A 443 16.78 -14.80 2.20
C ARG A 443 17.11 -14.16 3.54
N VAL A 444 18.05 -13.23 3.50
CA VAL A 444 18.43 -12.39 4.63
C VAL A 444 18.63 -10.97 4.11
N PHE A 445 18.14 -9.97 4.84
CA PHE A 445 18.49 -8.60 4.54
C PHE A 445 18.68 -7.74 5.80
N TYR A 446 19.49 -6.71 5.64
CA TYR A 446 19.60 -5.58 6.55
C TYR A 446 19.33 -4.28 5.81
N LYS A 447 18.56 -3.36 6.42
CA LYS A 447 18.27 -2.03 5.89
C LYS A 447 18.29 -0.98 6.99
N ASN A 448 18.98 0.14 6.74
CA ASN A 448 18.84 1.35 7.54
C ASN A 448 17.94 2.35 6.80
N ILE A 449 17.00 2.94 7.53
CA ILE A 449 16.05 3.95 7.02
C ILE A 449 16.15 5.20 7.86
N PHE A 450 16.21 6.33 7.17
CA PHE A 450 16.26 7.65 7.74
C PHE A 450 15.00 8.42 7.34
N ARG A 451 14.07 8.62 8.31
CA ARG A 451 12.81 9.32 8.07
C ARG A 451 12.88 10.76 8.61
N LEU A 452 12.70 11.73 7.72
CA LEU A 452 12.60 13.14 8.07
C LEU A 452 11.26 13.45 8.73
N PRO A 453 11.21 14.41 9.70
CA PRO A 453 9.96 14.98 10.17
C PRO A 453 9.19 15.65 9.03
N THR A 454 7.87 15.60 9.09
CA THR A 454 6.98 16.26 8.12
C THR A 454 6.84 17.74 8.42
N PHE A 455 6.22 18.52 7.54
CA PHE A 455 5.97 19.92 7.79
C PHE A 455 4.98 20.13 8.97
N ASN A 456 4.00 19.24 9.13
CA ASN A 456 3.13 19.28 10.31
C ASN A 456 3.91 18.95 11.59
N ASP A 457 4.83 17.96 11.55
CA ASP A 457 5.67 17.65 12.70
C ASP A 457 6.51 18.85 13.17
N LEU A 458 6.97 19.68 12.21
CA LEU A 458 7.89 20.79 12.48
C LEU A 458 7.20 22.15 12.67
N TYR A 459 6.16 22.43 11.88
CA TYR A 459 5.67 23.81 11.68
C TYR A 459 4.17 23.99 11.88
N TYR A 460 3.39 22.93 12.20
CA TYR A 460 1.97 23.11 12.49
C TYR A 460 1.81 23.95 13.78
N SER A 461 0.98 25.01 13.71
CA SER A 461 0.80 25.97 14.80
C SER A 461 0.52 25.28 16.13
N HIS A 462 1.23 25.66 17.18
CA HIS A 462 1.13 25.16 18.57
C HIS A 462 1.47 23.68 18.79
N VAL A 463 1.54 22.84 17.76
CA VAL A 463 1.79 21.39 17.85
C VAL A 463 3.19 21.02 17.36
N GLY A 464 3.63 21.63 16.27
CA GLY A 464 4.90 21.35 15.61
C GLY A 464 6.12 21.75 16.46
N LYS A 465 7.20 20.99 16.35
CA LYS A 465 8.45 21.24 17.06
C LYS A 465 9.64 21.18 16.12
N ARG A 466 10.28 22.33 15.89
CA ARG A 466 11.41 22.47 14.94
C ARG A 466 12.66 21.69 15.33
N SER A 467 12.82 21.36 16.62
CA SER A 467 13.97 20.60 17.15
C SER A 467 13.81 19.08 17.07
N LEU A 468 12.78 18.57 16.35
CA LEU A 468 12.60 17.14 16.16
C LEU A 468 13.76 16.53 15.36
N LYS A 469 14.27 15.43 15.88
CA LYS A 469 15.29 14.63 15.20
C LYS A 469 14.62 13.65 14.23
N PRO A 470 15.23 13.39 13.08
CA PRO A 470 14.78 12.33 12.19
C PRO A 470 14.74 10.96 12.88
N GLU A 471 13.79 10.12 12.46
CA GLU A 471 13.75 8.72 12.92
C GLU A 471 14.86 7.92 12.23
N ASP A 472 15.54 7.08 13.00
CA ASP A 472 16.56 6.15 12.52
C ASP A 472 16.07 4.71 12.76
N THR A 473 15.79 3.99 11.69
CA THR A 473 15.22 2.64 11.76
C THR A 473 16.17 1.62 11.17
N HIS A 474 16.44 0.56 11.94
CA HIS A 474 17.20 -0.60 11.52
C HIS A 474 16.26 -1.78 11.33
N GLN A 475 16.26 -2.38 10.15
CA GLN A 475 15.48 -3.57 9.82
C GLN A 475 16.42 -4.75 9.58
N PHE A 476 16.12 -5.88 10.22
CA PHE A 476 16.72 -7.18 9.99
C PHE A 476 15.63 -8.16 9.62
N ASN A 477 15.85 -8.97 8.61
CA ASN A 477 14.91 -9.98 8.15
C ASN A 477 15.65 -11.25 7.77
N ILE A 478 15.06 -12.38 8.14
CA ILE A 478 15.43 -13.71 7.66
C ILE A 478 14.15 -14.43 7.24
N GLY A 479 14.17 -15.07 6.11
CA GLY A 479 12.98 -15.77 5.63
C GLY A 479 13.30 -16.81 4.58
N PHE A 480 12.25 -17.48 4.15
CA PHE A 480 12.33 -18.42 3.02
C PHE A 480 11.07 -18.35 2.17
N THR A 481 11.20 -18.74 0.92
CA THR A 481 10.10 -19.04 0.01
C THR A 481 10.30 -20.46 -0.51
N TYR A 482 9.24 -21.24 -0.46
CA TYR A 482 9.18 -22.58 -1.05
C TYR A 482 8.03 -22.62 -2.03
N SER A 483 8.32 -23.00 -3.27
CA SER A 483 7.32 -23.17 -4.32
C SER A 483 7.41 -24.57 -4.90
N ILE A 484 6.26 -25.21 -5.10
CA ILE A 484 6.14 -26.54 -5.65
C ILE A 484 4.93 -26.65 -6.57
N SER A 485 5.08 -27.45 -7.60
CA SER A 485 4.01 -27.93 -8.48
C SER A 485 3.93 -29.45 -8.37
N ILE A 486 2.71 -29.98 -8.18
CA ILE A 486 2.48 -31.43 -8.03
C ILE A 486 1.48 -31.86 -9.08
N GLY A 487 2.00 -32.36 -10.21
CA GLY A 487 1.19 -32.75 -11.35
C GLY A 487 0.28 -31.63 -11.86
N GLU A 488 -0.74 -31.98 -12.61
CA GLU A 488 -1.69 -31.00 -13.16
C GLU A 488 -2.71 -30.48 -12.13
N TRP A 489 -2.95 -31.24 -11.06
CA TRP A 489 -3.99 -30.90 -10.08
C TRP A 489 -3.58 -29.80 -9.08
N LEU A 490 -2.28 -29.61 -8.84
CA LEU A 490 -1.73 -28.55 -7.99
C LEU A 490 -0.58 -27.85 -8.73
N PRO A 491 -0.87 -27.01 -9.73
CA PRO A 491 0.16 -26.34 -10.53
C PRO A 491 0.98 -25.32 -9.71
N LEU A 492 0.44 -24.83 -8.61
CA LEU A 492 1.15 -23.89 -7.74
C LEU A 492 0.79 -24.10 -6.26
N LEU A 493 1.81 -24.25 -5.43
CA LEU A 493 1.76 -24.05 -3.99
C LEU A 493 3.01 -23.27 -3.58
N THR A 494 2.83 -22.07 -3.07
CA THR A 494 3.92 -21.22 -2.58
C THR A 494 3.70 -20.88 -1.12
N ILE A 495 4.74 -21.10 -0.31
CA ILE A 495 4.80 -20.74 1.11
C ILE A 495 5.94 -19.76 1.28
N THR A 496 5.63 -18.60 1.84
CA THR A 496 6.59 -17.57 2.17
C THR A 496 6.55 -17.32 3.67
N THR A 497 7.71 -17.32 4.32
CA THR A 497 7.82 -17.03 5.76
C THR A 497 8.98 -16.08 6.00
N ASP A 498 8.74 -15.02 6.77
CA ASP A 498 9.74 -14.01 7.11
C ASP A 498 9.65 -13.65 8.59
N ALA A 499 10.75 -13.84 9.31
CA ALA A 499 10.96 -13.33 10.65
C ALA A 499 11.74 -12.01 10.58
N TYR A 500 11.36 -11.04 11.38
CA TYR A 500 11.97 -9.72 11.34
C TYR A 500 12.16 -9.10 12.73
N HIS A 501 13.19 -8.27 12.81
CA HIS A 501 13.45 -7.38 13.95
C HIS A 501 13.66 -5.96 13.43
N ASN A 502 12.83 -5.02 13.87
CA ASN A 502 12.94 -3.60 13.53
C ASN A 502 13.18 -2.81 14.81
N LYS A 503 14.22 -1.98 14.81
CA LYS A 503 14.53 -1.05 15.89
C LYS A 503 14.46 0.38 15.41
N ILE A 504 13.58 1.18 16.03
CA ILE A 504 13.40 2.60 15.70
C ILE A 504 13.95 3.43 16.83
N LYS A 505 14.81 4.38 16.50
CA LYS A 505 15.26 5.45 17.41
C LYS A 505 14.60 6.77 17.04
N ASN A 506 14.37 7.62 18.03
CA ASN A 506 13.76 8.94 17.86
C ASN A 506 12.39 8.91 17.20
N LYS A 507 11.57 7.88 17.46
CA LYS A 507 10.24 7.79 16.84
C LYS A 507 9.42 9.05 17.14
N ILE A 508 8.88 9.67 16.09
CA ILE A 508 8.06 10.88 16.19
C ILE A 508 6.61 10.48 16.50
N VAL A 509 6.07 11.04 17.57
CA VAL A 509 4.69 10.80 18.00
C VAL A 509 4.04 12.11 18.45
N ALA A 510 2.72 12.18 18.29
CA ALA A 510 1.93 13.22 18.92
C ALA A 510 1.67 12.84 20.38
N TYR A 511 1.91 13.77 21.29
CA TYR A 511 1.75 13.58 22.73
C TYR A 511 0.83 14.69 23.30
N PRO A 512 -0.21 14.34 24.09
CA PRO A 512 -1.05 15.34 24.75
C PRO A 512 -0.25 16.03 25.87
N ASN A 513 -0.21 17.34 25.84
CA ASN A 513 0.41 18.12 26.89
C ASN A 513 -0.50 18.15 28.13
N ARG A 514 0.00 17.69 29.29
CA ARG A 514 -0.80 17.49 30.50
C ARG A 514 -1.49 18.76 31.03
N ASN A 515 -0.92 19.94 30.76
CA ASN A 515 -1.37 21.18 31.37
C ASN A 515 -2.22 22.08 30.49
N THR A 516 -2.28 21.85 29.17
CA THR A 516 -2.91 22.77 28.22
C THR A 516 -3.96 22.13 27.32
N PHE A 517 -4.20 20.80 27.44
CA PHE A 517 -5.03 20.02 26.51
C PHE A 517 -4.59 20.11 25.02
N GLU A 518 -3.38 20.62 24.80
CA GLU A 518 -2.78 20.74 23.48
C GLU A 518 -1.90 19.51 23.18
N TRP A 519 -1.81 19.15 21.92
CA TRP A 519 -0.90 18.12 21.44
C TRP A 519 0.45 18.74 21.09
N SER A 520 1.52 18.06 21.37
CA SER A 520 2.87 18.42 20.93
C SER A 520 3.52 17.25 20.21
N MET A 521 4.31 17.53 19.20
CA MET A 521 5.14 16.53 18.56
C MET A 521 6.43 16.31 19.37
N MET A 522 6.78 15.06 19.60
CA MET A 522 8.01 14.71 20.31
C MET A 522 8.67 13.46 19.73
N ASN A 523 9.97 13.34 19.94
CA ASN A 523 10.67 12.09 19.71
C ASN A 523 10.50 11.18 20.93
N LEU A 524 9.89 10.00 20.74
CA LEU A 524 10.08 8.87 21.65
C LEU A 524 11.49 8.30 21.48
N GLY A 525 12.07 7.76 22.56
CA GLY A 525 13.44 7.24 22.52
C GLY A 525 13.62 6.03 21.61
N SER A 526 12.97 4.92 21.92
CA SER A 526 13.15 3.65 21.21
C SER A 526 11.88 2.82 21.11
N VAL A 527 11.73 2.13 19.96
CA VAL A 527 10.68 1.16 19.72
C VAL A 527 11.31 -0.09 19.12
N ASP A 528 10.99 -1.26 19.67
CA ASP A 528 11.41 -2.55 19.15
C ASP A 528 10.18 -3.31 18.61
N ILE A 529 10.32 -3.89 17.41
CA ILE A 529 9.26 -4.65 16.75
C ILE A 529 9.85 -5.99 16.31
N ASN A 530 9.36 -7.08 16.88
CA ASN A 530 9.68 -8.43 16.48
C ASN A 530 8.44 -9.08 15.87
N GLY A 531 8.60 -9.82 14.77
CA GLY A 531 7.47 -10.46 14.17
C GLY A 531 7.80 -11.57 13.20
N VAL A 532 6.75 -12.27 12.79
CA VAL A 532 6.77 -13.31 11.76
C VAL A 532 5.57 -13.08 10.85
N ASP A 533 5.85 -13.00 9.56
CA ASP A 533 4.86 -12.97 8.48
C ASP A 533 4.88 -14.31 7.76
N ILE A 534 3.70 -14.88 7.51
CA ILE A 534 3.51 -16.10 6.73
C ILE A 534 2.48 -15.80 5.64
N ALA A 535 2.78 -16.16 4.41
CA ALA A 535 1.85 -16.13 3.30
C ALA A 535 1.83 -17.49 2.60
N LEU A 536 0.64 -17.92 2.19
CA LEU A 536 0.42 -19.16 1.44
C LEU A 536 -0.47 -18.85 0.25
N GLU A 537 -0.04 -19.25 -0.93
CA GLU A 537 -0.76 -19.13 -2.18
C GLU A 537 -0.84 -20.49 -2.85
N SER A 538 -2.01 -20.87 -3.32
CA SER A 538 -2.15 -22.10 -4.09
C SER A 538 -3.20 -21.99 -5.19
N ALA A 539 -2.97 -22.78 -6.24
CA ALA A 539 -3.91 -22.99 -7.33
C ALA A 539 -4.14 -24.49 -7.48
N PHE A 540 -5.39 -24.91 -7.50
CA PHE A 540 -5.79 -26.29 -7.75
C PHE A 540 -6.59 -26.37 -9.03
N GLU A 541 -6.26 -27.29 -9.91
CA GLU A 541 -7.08 -27.67 -11.07
C GLU A 541 -7.92 -28.89 -10.70
N LEU A 542 -9.13 -28.63 -10.17
CA LEU A 542 -10.07 -29.67 -9.73
C LEU A 542 -10.64 -30.47 -10.92
N SER A 543 -10.73 -29.81 -12.07
CA SER A 543 -11.05 -30.40 -13.37
C SER A 543 -10.61 -29.44 -14.48
N PRO A 544 -10.60 -29.84 -15.77
CA PRO A 544 -10.22 -28.96 -16.88
C PRO A 544 -11.03 -27.66 -16.98
N LYS A 545 -12.17 -27.59 -16.29
CA LYS A 545 -13.08 -26.43 -16.31
C LYS A 545 -13.29 -25.79 -14.93
N VAL A 546 -12.70 -26.32 -13.86
CA VAL A 546 -12.89 -25.85 -12.49
C VAL A 546 -11.56 -25.66 -11.81
N LYS A 547 -11.25 -24.40 -11.46
CA LYS A 547 -10.05 -24.04 -10.71
C LYS A 547 -10.42 -23.51 -9.34
N LEU A 548 -9.65 -23.89 -8.33
CA LEU A 548 -9.72 -23.32 -6.98
C LEU A 548 -8.43 -22.58 -6.71
N LEU A 549 -8.54 -21.27 -6.48
CA LEU A 549 -7.43 -20.41 -6.08
C LEU A 549 -7.58 -20.12 -4.59
N THR A 550 -6.55 -20.34 -3.80
CA THR A 550 -6.56 -20.00 -2.36
C THR A 550 -5.36 -19.15 -2.01
N GLY A 551 -5.55 -18.29 -1.02
CA GLY A 551 -4.47 -17.51 -0.45
C GLY A 551 -4.76 -17.23 1.02
N SER A 552 -3.73 -17.22 1.83
CA SER A 552 -3.84 -16.82 3.23
C SER A 552 -2.62 -16.06 3.69
N SER A 553 -2.82 -15.16 4.64
CA SER A 553 -1.75 -14.47 5.32
C SER A 553 -1.95 -14.55 6.82
N PHE A 554 -0.84 -14.65 7.54
CA PHE A 554 -0.79 -14.61 8.98
C PHE A 554 0.39 -13.74 9.42
N THR A 555 0.14 -12.88 10.39
CA THR A 555 1.17 -12.02 10.99
C THR A 555 1.11 -12.15 12.50
N PHE A 556 2.24 -12.47 13.09
CA PHE A 556 2.54 -12.24 14.50
C PHE A 556 3.50 -11.06 14.61
N GLN A 557 3.18 -10.08 15.47
CA GLN A 557 4.10 -8.97 15.73
C GLN A 557 4.00 -8.50 17.18
N ASP A 558 5.15 -8.35 17.81
CA ASP A 558 5.31 -7.82 19.17
C ASP A 558 6.02 -6.47 19.10
N SER A 559 5.24 -5.39 19.08
CA SER A 559 5.70 -4.01 18.90
C SER A 559 5.69 -3.28 20.24
N LYS A 560 6.87 -2.94 20.79
CA LYS A 560 7.02 -2.44 22.16
C LYS A 560 7.67 -1.08 22.24
N ASN A 561 7.19 -0.27 23.19
CA ASN A 561 7.86 0.96 23.62
C ASN A 561 9.04 0.61 24.53
N MET A 562 10.25 0.93 24.12
CA MET A 562 11.49 0.68 24.85
C MET A 562 12.18 1.99 25.30
N THR A 563 11.44 3.09 25.39
CA THR A 563 11.99 4.43 25.59
C THR A 563 12.59 4.64 26.95
N ASN A 564 11.83 4.40 28.01
CA ASN A 564 12.25 4.67 29.40
C ASN A 564 11.84 3.51 30.29
N PRO A 565 12.82 2.78 30.90
CA PRO A 565 12.53 1.67 31.82
C PRO A 565 11.66 2.06 33.03
N ASP A 566 11.72 3.32 33.48
CA ASP A 566 10.96 3.80 34.62
C ASP A 566 9.53 4.25 34.25
N SER A 567 9.19 4.25 32.96
CA SER A 567 7.86 4.63 32.50
C SER A 567 6.86 3.48 32.66
N PRO A 568 5.63 3.74 33.13
CA PRO A 568 4.56 2.73 33.11
C PRO A 568 4.25 2.15 31.72
N ALA A 569 4.66 2.83 30.64
CA ALA A 569 4.49 2.38 29.27
C ALA A 569 5.68 1.54 28.74
N TYR A 570 6.69 1.26 29.57
CA TYR A 570 7.86 0.48 29.16
C TYR A 570 7.50 -0.97 28.84
N LYS A 571 7.97 -1.47 27.71
CA LYS A 571 7.64 -2.81 27.15
C LYS A 571 6.15 -3.02 26.84
N HIS A 572 5.34 -1.99 26.91
CA HIS A 572 3.95 -2.07 26.49
C HIS A 572 3.81 -2.02 24.96
N GLN A 573 2.74 -2.62 24.46
CA GLN A 573 2.42 -2.67 23.04
C GLN A 573 2.12 -1.28 22.50
N LEU A 574 2.58 -1.00 21.29
CA LEU A 574 2.25 0.25 20.59
C LEU A 574 0.74 0.35 20.31
N PRO A 575 0.18 1.58 20.32
CA PRO A 575 -1.22 1.78 19.98
C PRO A 575 -1.56 1.28 18.56
N TYR A 576 -2.74 0.66 18.44
CA TYR A 576 -3.29 0.15 17.19
C TYR A 576 -2.43 -0.89 16.46
N ALA A 577 -1.47 -1.51 17.13
CA ALA A 577 -0.65 -2.59 16.60
C ALA A 577 -1.15 -3.95 17.12
N PRO A 578 -1.96 -4.71 16.38
CA PRO A 578 -2.42 -6.03 16.84
C PRO A 578 -1.26 -7.02 16.90
N ARG A 579 -1.23 -7.90 17.91
CA ARG A 579 -0.22 -8.97 17.97
C ARG A 579 -0.43 -10.03 16.90
N PHE A 580 -1.68 -10.27 16.55
CA PHE A 580 -2.06 -11.28 15.55
C PHE A 580 -3.02 -10.66 14.57
N SER A 581 -2.79 -10.89 13.30
CA SER A 581 -3.68 -10.51 12.21
C SER A 581 -3.50 -11.44 11.02
N GLY A 582 -4.45 -11.44 10.12
CA GLY A 582 -4.33 -12.22 8.91
C GLY A 582 -5.53 -12.11 7.99
N SER A 583 -5.41 -12.79 6.87
CA SER A 583 -6.45 -12.89 5.85
C SER A 583 -6.55 -14.31 5.31
N GLY A 584 -7.69 -14.63 4.74
CA GLY A 584 -7.91 -15.84 3.97
C GLY A 584 -8.76 -15.53 2.75
N ARG A 585 -8.48 -16.16 1.63
CA ARG A 585 -9.28 -16.06 0.41
C ARG A 585 -9.38 -17.41 -0.29
N ALA A 586 -10.52 -17.65 -0.91
CA ALA A 586 -10.74 -18.80 -1.77
C ALA A 586 -11.63 -18.37 -2.94
N ALA A 587 -11.23 -18.69 -4.14
CA ALA A 587 -12.00 -18.38 -5.35
C ALA A 587 -12.14 -19.64 -6.20
N VAL A 588 -13.38 -20.02 -6.50
CA VAL A 588 -13.71 -21.11 -7.43
C VAL A 588 -14.09 -20.49 -8.75
N GLU A 589 -13.32 -20.81 -9.79
CA GLU A 589 -13.55 -20.39 -11.16
C GLU A 589 -14.20 -21.53 -11.94
N THR A 590 -15.35 -21.25 -12.56
CA THR A 590 -16.06 -22.20 -13.41
C THR A 590 -16.57 -21.50 -14.68
N PRO A 591 -16.93 -22.25 -15.74
CA PRO A 591 -17.55 -21.66 -16.93
C PRO A 591 -18.93 -21.02 -16.66
N TRP A 592 -19.60 -21.42 -15.59
CA TRP A 592 -20.98 -21.00 -15.31
C TRP A 592 -21.05 -19.77 -14.42
N ILE A 593 -20.28 -19.79 -13.32
CA ILE A 593 -20.25 -18.74 -12.32
C ILE A 593 -18.94 -18.85 -11.55
N ASN A 594 -18.33 -17.72 -11.21
CA ASN A 594 -17.22 -17.66 -10.29
C ASN A 594 -17.73 -17.26 -8.92
N ALA A 595 -17.24 -17.92 -7.88
CA ALA A 595 -17.54 -17.60 -6.50
C ALA A 595 -16.25 -17.35 -5.74
N ALA A 596 -16.18 -16.28 -4.95
CA ALA A 596 -15.04 -16.01 -4.11
C ALA A 596 -15.49 -15.66 -2.70
N TYR A 597 -14.71 -16.11 -1.74
CA TYR A 597 -14.85 -15.83 -0.31
C TYR A 597 -13.59 -15.17 0.20
N SER A 598 -13.73 -14.19 1.06
CA SER A 598 -12.63 -13.56 1.75
C SER A 598 -12.92 -13.39 3.25
N LEU A 599 -11.86 -13.52 4.04
CA LEU A 599 -11.82 -13.32 5.47
C LEU A 599 -10.70 -12.34 5.81
N LEU A 600 -11.01 -11.34 6.60
CA LEU A 600 -10.03 -10.46 7.24
C LEU A 600 -10.22 -10.56 8.75
N TRP A 601 -9.12 -10.73 9.49
CA TRP A 601 -9.21 -10.77 10.95
C TRP A 601 -8.05 -10.04 11.62
N SER A 602 -8.33 -9.51 12.79
CA SER A 602 -7.34 -8.81 13.61
C SER A 602 -7.61 -9.14 15.07
N GLY A 603 -6.56 -9.43 15.81
CA GLY A 603 -6.62 -9.68 17.24
C GLY A 603 -6.84 -8.39 18.04
N THR A 604 -6.79 -8.55 19.35
CA THR A 604 -6.88 -7.46 20.32
C THR A 604 -5.76 -6.46 20.16
N ARG A 605 -6.06 -5.18 20.34
CA ARG A 605 -5.11 -4.05 20.30
C ARG A 605 -5.48 -3.01 21.34
N TYR A 606 -4.59 -2.07 21.58
CA TYR A 606 -4.80 -0.96 22.53
C TYR A 606 -4.79 0.38 21.81
N THR A 607 -5.50 1.35 22.34
CA THR A 607 -5.55 2.72 21.80
C THR A 607 -4.50 3.64 22.40
N SER A 608 -3.89 3.24 23.53
CA SER A 608 -2.88 3.98 24.30
C SER A 608 -1.68 3.07 24.59
N THR A 609 -0.50 3.68 24.78
CA THR A 609 0.75 2.99 25.16
C THR A 609 0.71 2.40 26.57
N GLN A 610 -0.21 2.81 27.45
CA GLN A 610 -0.33 2.26 28.81
C GLN A 610 -1.00 0.88 28.84
N ASN A 611 -1.62 0.44 27.74
CA ASN A 611 -2.28 -0.87 27.60
C ASN A 611 -3.27 -1.21 28.74
N MET A 612 -3.99 -0.21 29.23
CA MET A 612 -5.01 -0.41 30.27
C MET A 612 -6.23 -1.15 29.70
N PRO A 613 -7.00 -1.87 30.53
CA PRO A 613 -8.20 -2.56 30.09
C PRO A 613 -9.19 -1.65 29.33
N ASP A 614 -9.39 -0.41 29.80
CA ASP A 614 -10.29 0.57 29.20
C ASP A 614 -9.81 1.05 27.81
N ASN A 615 -8.53 0.88 27.52
CA ASN A 615 -7.93 1.21 26.21
C ASN A 615 -7.89 0.02 25.24
N ARG A 616 -8.46 -1.11 25.64
CA ARG A 616 -8.50 -2.33 24.85
C ARG A 616 -9.58 -2.24 23.76
N LEU A 617 -9.21 -2.55 22.52
CA LEU A 617 -10.11 -2.82 21.41
C LEU A 617 -10.17 -4.32 21.16
N SER A 618 -11.38 -4.87 21.08
CA SER A 618 -11.59 -6.28 20.76
C SER A 618 -11.13 -6.62 19.36
N GLY A 619 -10.76 -7.89 19.16
CA GLY A 619 -10.50 -8.43 17.82
C GLY A 619 -11.79 -8.53 17.01
N TYR A 620 -11.63 -8.64 15.69
CA TYR A 620 -12.73 -8.82 14.75
C TYR A 620 -12.37 -9.83 13.66
N ALA A 621 -13.41 -10.38 13.04
CA ALA A 621 -13.35 -11.13 11.81
C ALA A 621 -14.44 -10.58 10.87
N ASP A 622 -14.05 -10.24 9.64
CA ASP A 622 -14.90 -9.73 8.58
C ASP A 622 -14.92 -10.73 7.43
N HIS A 623 -16.09 -11.23 7.11
CA HIS A 623 -16.33 -12.26 6.11
C HIS A 623 -17.07 -11.64 4.93
N SER A 624 -16.61 -11.91 3.71
CA SER A 624 -17.23 -11.39 2.49
C SER A 624 -17.32 -12.48 1.42
N ILE A 625 -18.33 -12.40 0.57
CA ILE A 625 -18.52 -13.31 -0.58
C ILE A 625 -18.85 -12.52 -1.83
N SER A 626 -18.40 -13.01 -2.95
CA SER A 626 -18.86 -12.54 -4.26
C SER A 626 -19.23 -13.68 -5.20
N LEU A 627 -20.13 -13.35 -6.08
CA LEU A 627 -20.53 -14.16 -7.21
C LEU A 627 -20.37 -13.34 -8.47
N SER A 628 -19.73 -13.88 -9.49
CA SER A 628 -19.59 -13.19 -10.76
C SER A 628 -19.82 -14.13 -11.94
N LYS A 629 -20.42 -13.61 -12.99
CA LYS A 629 -20.63 -14.30 -14.25
C LYS A 629 -20.18 -13.45 -15.41
N SER A 630 -19.36 -14.01 -16.27
CA SER A 630 -18.98 -13.40 -17.54
C SER A 630 -19.75 -14.05 -18.69
N THR A 631 -20.16 -13.23 -19.65
CA THR A 631 -20.78 -13.67 -20.91
C THR A 631 -20.27 -12.79 -22.03
N CYS A 632 -20.23 -13.32 -23.25
CA CYS A 632 -19.88 -12.53 -24.44
C CYS A 632 -21.17 -12.13 -25.15
N ILE A 633 -21.33 -10.83 -25.40
CA ILE A 633 -22.41 -10.27 -26.22
C ILE A 633 -21.75 -9.65 -27.45
N LYS A 634 -21.90 -10.28 -28.58
CA LYS A 634 -21.11 -10.00 -29.81
C LYS A 634 -19.60 -10.14 -29.50
N GLN A 635 -18.82 -9.08 -29.67
CA GLN A 635 -17.39 -9.08 -29.43
C GLN A 635 -17.03 -8.60 -28.00
N ASN A 636 -18.01 -8.09 -27.24
CA ASN A 636 -17.77 -7.50 -25.93
C ASN A 636 -17.98 -8.52 -24.82
N LYS A 637 -17.06 -8.58 -23.87
CA LYS A 637 -17.21 -9.38 -22.64
C LYS A 637 -17.97 -8.57 -21.60
N VAL A 638 -19.12 -9.05 -21.19
CA VAL A 638 -19.92 -8.47 -20.10
C VAL A 638 -19.73 -9.28 -18.84
N VAL A 639 -19.42 -8.63 -17.72
CA VAL A 639 -19.27 -9.24 -16.40
C VAL A 639 -20.30 -8.63 -15.46
N LEU A 640 -21.10 -9.51 -14.84
CA LEU A 640 -22.03 -9.17 -13.77
C LEU A 640 -21.45 -9.72 -12.48
N SER A 641 -21.40 -8.90 -11.44
CA SER A 641 -20.93 -9.32 -10.11
C SER A 641 -21.90 -8.86 -9.04
N PHE A 642 -22.05 -9.69 -8.01
CA PHE A 642 -22.79 -9.39 -6.79
C PHE A 642 -21.90 -9.72 -5.59
N GLU A 643 -21.86 -8.82 -4.61
CA GLU A 643 -21.02 -8.93 -3.44
C GLU A 643 -21.82 -8.69 -2.17
N ALA A 644 -21.54 -9.48 -1.14
CA ALA A 644 -22.03 -9.29 0.21
C ALA A 644 -20.84 -9.19 1.16
N LEU A 645 -20.72 -8.04 1.80
CA LEU A 645 -19.61 -7.66 2.67
C LEU A 645 -20.07 -7.72 4.13
N ASN A 646 -19.13 -8.03 5.04
CA ASN A 646 -19.42 -8.22 6.46
C ASN A 646 -20.65 -9.13 6.68
N LEU A 647 -20.61 -10.35 6.13
CA LEU A 647 -21.72 -11.33 6.14
C LEU A 647 -22.30 -11.57 7.51
N CYS A 648 -21.45 -11.62 8.53
CA CYS A 648 -21.87 -11.86 9.92
C CYS A 648 -22.46 -10.63 10.59
N ASN A 649 -22.58 -9.50 9.88
CA ASN A 649 -23.04 -8.20 10.40
C ASN A 649 -22.33 -7.83 11.72
N LYS A 650 -21.00 -8.06 11.79
CA LYS A 650 -20.19 -7.80 12.96
C LYS A 650 -20.02 -6.30 13.16
N ASN A 651 -20.39 -5.80 14.33
CA ASN A 651 -20.00 -4.45 14.74
C ASN A 651 -18.58 -4.49 15.28
N TYR A 652 -17.69 -3.71 14.69
CA TYR A 652 -16.30 -3.59 15.10
C TYR A 652 -15.73 -2.21 14.75
N GLU A 653 -14.62 -1.89 15.36
CA GLU A 653 -13.90 -0.64 15.16
C GLU A 653 -12.45 -0.94 14.82
N ILE A 654 -11.88 -0.26 13.84
CA ILE A 654 -10.44 -0.26 13.56
C ILE A 654 -9.78 0.83 14.39
N VAL A 655 -10.34 2.02 14.38
CA VAL A 655 -10.00 3.14 15.25
C VAL A 655 -11.13 3.30 16.26
N ARG A 656 -10.78 3.50 17.54
CA ARG A 656 -11.76 3.61 18.63
C ARG A 656 -12.76 4.72 18.37
N ASN A 657 -14.03 4.44 18.61
CA ASN A 657 -15.17 5.32 18.37
C ASN A 657 -15.40 5.66 16.87
N PHE A 658 -14.83 4.84 15.98
CA PHE A 658 -15.10 4.91 14.55
C PHE A 658 -15.63 3.55 14.09
N PRO A 659 -16.93 3.28 14.27
CA PRO A 659 -17.53 2.01 13.93
C PRO A 659 -17.45 1.76 12.42
N MET A 660 -17.13 0.52 12.05
CA MET A 660 -17.14 0.07 10.66
C MET A 660 -18.56 -0.24 10.20
N PRO A 661 -18.86 -0.12 8.89
CA PRO A 661 -20.16 -0.50 8.35
C PRO A 661 -20.51 -1.95 8.65
N GLY A 662 -21.77 -2.22 9.00
CA GLY A 662 -22.34 -3.55 9.10
C GLY A 662 -22.46 -4.22 7.74
N ARG A 663 -23.29 -5.28 7.64
CA ARG A 663 -23.53 -5.99 6.38
C ARG A 663 -23.96 -5.04 5.26
N SER A 664 -23.32 -5.18 4.11
CA SER A 664 -23.59 -4.35 2.95
C SER A 664 -23.51 -5.15 1.66
N PHE A 665 -24.14 -4.64 0.61
CA PHE A 665 -24.24 -5.30 -0.69
C PHE A 665 -23.78 -4.37 -1.79
N ARG A 666 -23.20 -4.95 -2.85
CA ARG A 666 -22.77 -4.22 -4.03
C ARG A 666 -23.04 -5.05 -5.29
N GLY A 667 -23.56 -4.41 -6.32
CA GLY A 667 -23.71 -4.96 -7.66
C GLY A 667 -22.78 -4.22 -8.61
N THR A 668 -22.16 -4.95 -9.52
CA THR A 668 -21.29 -4.39 -10.57
C THR A 668 -21.69 -4.96 -11.92
N ILE A 669 -21.80 -4.08 -12.91
CA ILE A 669 -21.82 -4.44 -14.33
C ILE A 669 -20.61 -3.81 -15.00
N SER A 670 -19.85 -4.60 -15.76
CA SER A 670 -18.73 -4.10 -16.56
C SER A 670 -18.74 -4.69 -17.95
N ILE A 671 -18.30 -3.91 -18.92
CA ILE A 671 -18.24 -4.26 -20.34
C ILE A 671 -16.81 -4.00 -20.79
N ASP A 672 -16.13 -5.06 -21.24
CA ASP A 672 -14.83 -5.00 -21.92
C ASP A 672 -15.09 -4.94 -23.43
N PHE A 673 -14.52 -3.96 -24.12
CA PHE A 673 -14.72 -3.69 -25.55
C PHE A 673 -13.40 -3.50 -26.29
#